data_f6034c4919720f8b4fb0789a3882d581
#
_entry.id   f6034c4919720f8b4fb0789a3882d581
#
_cell.length_a   1.000
_cell.length_b   1.000
_cell.length_c   1.000
_cell.angle_alpha   90.00
_cell.angle_beta   90.00
_cell.angle_gamma   90.00
#
_symmetry.space_group_name_H-M   'P 1'
#
loop_
_entity.id
_entity.type
_entity.pdbx_description
1 polymer ?
#
loop_
_entity_poly.entity_id
_entity_poly.type
_entity_poly.pdbx_seq_one_letter_code
_entity_poly.pdbx_strand_id
1 'polypeptide(L)'
;MRLIATLLLVPTLLSAQDFDFYSRGPYRPNVPRPDSLLGYQLGSQHTMYHQQQQVLDRMIAAAPDRVRTETIGRTAEGKTMRLLIISSPKNIARLDEIRGNLDRLADPRRATAAEAASLAESTPVTVLLTHSVHGNEPAGFETAMATAYQLLASDEPATLAMLEGAVVLINPSQNPDGHERFAAWSNSIAVASDDPMAMEQTEPWSIRGRFNHYRFDMNRDMLAQSQNETKALASVYLRWRPQVIADLHSTTEQYFFPPVSQAHNPNLPASTFRWFERFGRNNGDAFDRFGWQYYVRDVFDFFYPGYIDTWPSMRGGLGMTYETDGGPELALRKRDGSVMTFRMAIAHHYVAALATVQYAAEHRAERLRDFHAFLASGMADAAKRPLRRIVFSGENPTAVQWLGRRLLAEELEGPRLDQPWAAQRAHSYLGGAAARQTFPAGSYVVDLNQPQARLATAILEPRTAFDSAFVREQQAAYQRNQRRGESADRERYGFYDVTAWSLPYALGLDAWWTDDAAPLPGALVTTPALPAPAAPGRARSSYLFTNADESSARLAMTLLREGFRVAFATEPIMADGVAFPRGTFVVRVQRNPDTVHDRIAALARELGATVTAAQSAFPDTGRFGPGSESVVPLKAPRILLAGGDGVETTSFGALWFYFERELGVPVVPVNLATLATADFSSYTVLIIPEASGNRLARELGEPGMARLKQWVEGGGAIIGI
;
A
#
# COMPACT_ATOMS: atom_id res chain seq x y z
N MET A 1 -19.19 48.50 -60.10
CA MET A 1 -19.66 47.99 -58.79
C MET A 1 -19.56 46.48 -58.80
N ARG A 2 -18.58 45.95 -58.17
CA ARG A 2 -18.43 44.51 -57.94
C ARG A 2 -18.79 44.24 -56.45
N LEU A 3 -19.91 43.52 -56.23
CA LEU A 3 -20.28 43.04 -54.91
C LEU A 3 -19.31 41.91 -54.54
N ILE A 4 -18.56 42.09 -53.44
CA ILE A 4 -17.80 41.04 -52.77
C ILE A 4 -18.75 40.45 -51.74
N ALA A 5 -19.20 39.20 -51.98
CA ALA A 5 -19.93 38.41 -50.98
C ALA A 5 -18.91 37.82 -50.00
N THR A 6 -18.88 38.34 -48.79
CA THR A 6 -18.09 37.77 -47.68
C THR A 6 -18.86 36.56 -47.13
N LEU A 7 -18.37 35.37 -47.43
CA LEU A 7 -18.85 34.14 -46.79
C LEU A 7 -18.34 34.14 -45.32
N LEU A 8 -19.25 34.39 -44.40
CA LEU A 8 -18.99 34.11 -42.96
C LEU A 8 -19.05 32.60 -42.75
N LEU A 9 -17.86 31.99 -42.65
CA LEU A 9 -17.72 30.66 -42.08
C LEU A 9 -18.02 30.79 -40.57
N VAL A 10 -19.24 30.41 -40.19
CA VAL A 10 -19.55 30.13 -38.77
C VAL A 10 -18.87 28.82 -38.45
N PRO A 11 -17.91 28.78 -37.55
CA PRO A 11 -17.39 27.49 -37.06
C PRO A 11 -18.57 26.78 -36.37
N THR A 12 -19.03 25.68 -36.93
CA THR A 12 -19.85 24.72 -36.19
C THR A 12 -18.99 24.22 -35.07
N LEU A 13 -19.20 24.77 -33.89
CA LEU A 13 -18.78 24.12 -32.64
C LEU A 13 -19.47 22.74 -32.66
N LEU A 14 -18.73 21.71 -33.01
CA LEU A 14 -19.07 20.35 -32.66
C LEU A 14 -19.12 20.34 -31.09
N SER A 15 -20.33 20.50 -30.56
CA SER A 15 -20.57 20.20 -29.16
C SER A 15 -20.13 18.74 -28.97
N ALA A 16 -19.13 18.50 -28.11
CA ALA A 16 -18.81 17.17 -27.67
C ALA A 16 -20.11 16.55 -27.17
N GLN A 17 -20.57 15.50 -27.88
CA GLN A 17 -21.82 14.84 -27.55
C GLN A 17 -21.71 14.32 -26.14
N ASP A 18 -22.52 14.83 -25.19
CA ASP A 18 -22.51 14.40 -23.82
C ASP A 18 -22.70 12.88 -23.76
N PHE A 19 -21.74 12.17 -23.12
CA PHE A 19 -21.81 10.71 -23.00
C PHE A 19 -23.05 10.31 -22.18
N ASP A 20 -23.88 9.41 -22.72
CA ASP A 20 -25.06 8.88 -22.05
C ASP A 20 -24.73 7.56 -21.32
N PHE A 21 -24.55 7.63 -20.01
CA PHE A 21 -24.34 6.47 -19.15
C PHE A 21 -25.52 5.48 -19.14
N TYR A 22 -26.68 5.90 -19.63
CA TYR A 22 -27.93 5.15 -19.58
C TYR A 22 -28.39 4.63 -20.93
N SER A 23 -27.52 4.59 -21.93
CA SER A 23 -27.82 4.14 -23.29
C SER A 23 -27.89 2.60 -23.44
N ARG A 24 -27.39 1.84 -22.46
CA ARG A 24 -27.27 0.36 -22.50
C ARG A 24 -28.40 -0.35 -21.76
N GLY A 25 -29.64 0.00 -22.09
CA GLY A 25 -30.86 -0.64 -21.58
C GLY A 25 -31.34 -1.83 -22.42
N PRO A 26 -32.52 -2.43 -22.07
CA PRO A 26 -33.50 -1.90 -21.12
C PRO A 26 -33.04 -1.99 -19.66
N TYR A 27 -33.57 -1.08 -18.82
CA TYR A 27 -33.26 -1.04 -17.40
C TYR A 27 -34.45 -1.41 -16.55
N ARG A 28 -34.21 -2.08 -15.42
CA ARG A 28 -35.20 -2.39 -14.38
C ARG A 28 -35.73 -1.10 -13.77
N PRO A 29 -37.05 -0.82 -13.86
CA PRO A 29 -37.61 0.48 -13.46
C PRO A 29 -37.54 0.74 -11.95
N ASN A 30 -37.39 -0.30 -11.14
CA ASN A 30 -37.28 -0.20 -9.69
C ASN A 30 -35.86 0.16 -9.20
N VAL A 31 -34.82 0.07 -10.06
CA VAL A 31 -33.44 0.45 -9.68
C VAL A 31 -33.23 1.92 -10.02
N PRO A 32 -33.06 2.80 -9.03
CA PRO A 32 -32.96 4.24 -9.28
C PRO A 32 -31.59 4.59 -9.89
N ARG A 33 -31.59 5.57 -10.81
CA ARG A 33 -30.38 6.11 -11.42
C ARG A 33 -29.57 6.94 -10.41
N PRO A 34 -28.22 6.86 -10.44
CA PRO A 34 -27.37 7.70 -9.58
C PRO A 34 -27.74 9.18 -9.63
N ASP A 35 -27.85 9.77 -10.82
CA ASP A 35 -28.19 11.19 -11.02
C ASP A 35 -29.50 11.59 -10.33
N SER A 36 -30.51 10.72 -10.34
CA SER A 36 -31.79 10.99 -9.70
C SER A 36 -31.73 10.96 -8.16
N LEU A 37 -30.81 10.18 -7.61
CA LEU A 37 -30.58 10.10 -6.16
C LEU A 37 -29.70 11.24 -5.66
N LEU A 38 -28.72 11.65 -6.45
CA LEU A 38 -27.80 12.74 -6.14
C LEU A 38 -28.46 14.11 -6.28
N GLY A 39 -29.42 14.24 -7.22
CA GLY A 39 -30.03 15.53 -7.58
C GLY A 39 -29.19 16.36 -8.55
N TYR A 40 -28.11 15.80 -9.07
CA TYR A 40 -27.22 16.37 -10.09
C TYR A 40 -26.64 15.29 -11.00
N GLN A 41 -26.12 15.67 -12.17
CA GLN A 41 -25.49 14.74 -13.10
C GLN A 41 -24.10 14.33 -12.63
N LEU A 42 -23.75 13.06 -12.82
CA LEU A 42 -22.39 12.56 -12.57
C LEU A 42 -21.37 13.43 -13.34
N GLY A 43 -20.37 13.91 -12.60
CA GLY A 43 -19.30 14.75 -13.16
C GLY A 43 -19.58 16.26 -13.14
N SER A 44 -20.72 16.74 -12.63
CA SER A 44 -20.98 18.16 -12.47
C SER A 44 -20.39 18.75 -11.17
N GLN A 45 -20.11 17.92 -10.22
CA GLN A 45 -19.40 18.21 -8.97
C GLN A 45 -18.83 16.90 -8.40
N HIS A 46 -17.99 16.97 -7.37
CA HIS A 46 -17.47 15.78 -6.70
C HIS A 46 -18.48 15.24 -5.68
N THR A 47 -18.86 13.97 -5.84
CA THR A 47 -19.76 13.30 -4.90
C THR A 47 -19.03 13.03 -3.58
N MET A 48 -19.64 13.43 -2.47
CA MET A 48 -19.10 13.15 -1.13
C MET A 48 -19.24 11.65 -0.79
N TYR A 49 -18.36 11.13 0.08
CA TYR A 49 -18.37 9.72 0.45
C TYR A 49 -19.76 9.26 0.96
N HIS A 50 -20.40 10.01 1.84
CA HIS A 50 -21.71 9.64 2.37
C HIS A 50 -22.81 9.62 1.29
N GLN A 51 -22.75 10.49 0.28
CA GLN A 51 -23.69 10.52 -0.84
C GLN A 51 -23.52 9.25 -1.72
N GLN A 52 -22.28 8.88 -2.06
CA GLN A 52 -22.02 7.63 -2.77
C GLN A 52 -22.59 6.42 -2.02
N GLN A 53 -22.37 6.35 -0.70
CA GLN A 53 -22.90 5.25 0.11
C GLN A 53 -24.44 5.19 0.08
N GLN A 54 -25.12 6.34 0.13
CA GLN A 54 -26.58 6.42 0.03
C GLN A 54 -27.08 5.97 -1.34
N VAL A 55 -26.41 6.37 -2.42
CA VAL A 55 -26.74 5.93 -3.81
C VAL A 55 -26.61 4.42 -3.91
N LEU A 56 -25.48 3.87 -3.46
CA LEU A 56 -25.23 2.43 -3.49
C LEU A 56 -26.26 1.66 -2.66
N ASP A 57 -26.59 2.12 -1.46
CA ASP A 57 -27.61 1.46 -0.61
C ASP A 57 -28.97 1.36 -1.29
N ARG A 58 -29.40 2.41 -1.99
CA ARG A 58 -30.67 2.43 -2.72
C ARG A 58 -30.68 1.46 -3.90
N MET A 59 -29.58 1.43 -4.67
CA MET A 59 -29.45 0.51 -5.80
C MET A 59 -29.38 -0.96 -5.32
N ILE A 60 -28.62 -1.25 -4.28
CA ILE A 60 -28.49 -2.59 -3.69
C ILE A 60 -29.84 -3.09 -3.18
N ALA A 61 -30.58 -2.27 -2.45
CA ALA A 61 -31.90 -2.63 -1.94
C ALA A 61 -32.91 -2.94 -3.06
N ALA A 62 -32.74 -2.32 -4.24
CA ALA A 62 -33.62 -2.50 -5.39
C ALA A 62 -33.27 -3.73 -6.28
N ALA A 63 -32.05 -4.30 -6.14
CA ALA A 63 -31.60 -5.45 -6.92
C ALA A 63 -30.95 -6.56 -6.06
N PRO A 64 -31.65 -7.05 -5.01
CA PRO A 64 -31.06 -8.02 -4.05
C PRO A 64 -30.76 -9.39 -4.67
N ASP A 65 -31.31 -9.68 -5.84
CA ASP A 65 -31.06 -10.90 -6.60
C ASP A 65 -29.71 -10.89 -7.33
N ARG A 66 -29.13 -9.71 -7.58
CA ARG A 66 -27.86 -9.56 -8.34
C ARG A 66 -26.67 -9.18 -7.48
N VAL A 67 -26.86 -8.86 -6.21
CA VAL A 67 -25.76 -8.31 -5.36
C VAL A 67 -25.76 -8.89 -3.96
N ARG A 68 -24.54 -9.04 -3.43
CA ARG A 68 -24.22 -9.15 -1.99
C ARG A 68 -23.21 -8.07 -1.63
N THR A 69 -23.13 -7.74 -0.35
CA THR A 69 -22.16 -6.76 0.14
C THR A 69 -21.37 -7.30 1.31
N GLU A 70 -20.12 -6.88 1.42
CA GLU A 70 -19.25 -7.17 2.55
C GLU A 70 -18.64 -5.88 3.09
N THR A 71 -18.53 -5.78 4.41
CA THR A 71 -17.65 -4.78 5.03
C THR A 71 -16.25 -5.37 5.08
N ILE A 72 -15.30 -4.76 4.38
CA ILE A 72 -13.92 -5.26 4.27
C ILE A 72 -12.98 -4.62 5.29
N GLY A 73 -13.37 -3.49 5.87
CA GLY A 73 -12.58 -2.78 6.86
C GLY A 73 -13.17 -1.44 7.27
N ARG A 74 -12.39 -0.70 8.05
CA ARG A 74 -12.62 0.70 8.40
C ARG A 74 -11.34 1.50 8.26
N THR A 75 -11.47 2.72 7.75
CA THR A 75 -10.35 3.67 7.66
C THR A 75 -9.92 4.19 9.03
N ALA A 76 -8.84 4.93 9.06
CA ALA A 76 -8.37 5.59 10.29
C ALA A 76 -9.41 6.57 10.86
N GLU A 77 -10.20 7.24 10.01
CA GLU A 77 -11.29 8.14 10.41
C GLU A 77 -12.62 7.40 10.70
N GLY A 78 -12.62 6.06 10.65
CA GLY A 78 -13.78 5.23 11.00
C GLY A 78 -14.80 5.01 9.88
N LYS A 79 -14.53 5.48 8.65
CA LYS A 79 -15.39 5.25 7.48
C LYS A 79 -15.41 3.77 7.11
N THR A 80 -16.57 3.24 6.77
CA THR A 80 -16.75 1.83 6.42
C THR A 80 -16.27 1.55 5.01
N MET A 81 -15.31 0.65 4.84
CA MET A 81 -14.91 0.17 3.52
C MET A 81 -15.80 -0.99 3.09
N ARG A 82 -16.39 -0.88 1.93
CA ARG A 82 -17.40 -1.80 1.39
C ARG A 82 -16.90 -2.49 0.13
N LEU A 83 -17.34 -3.73 -0.06
CA LEU A 83 -17.22 -4.47 -1.31
C LEU A 83 -18.62 -4.83 -1.81
N LEU A 84 -18.91 -4.54 -3.06
CA LEU A 84 -20.09 -5.04 -3.77
C LEU A 84 -19.70 -6.29 -4.56
N ILE A 85 -20.50 -7.35 -4.47
CA ILE A 85 -20.32 -8.63 -5.17
C ILE A 85 -21.51 -8.78 -6.10
N ILE A 86 -21.31 -8.54 -7.39
CA ILE A 86 -22.38 -8.46 -8.38
C ILE A 86 -22.23 -9.59 -9.39
N SER A 87 -23.30 -10.33 -9.63
CA SER A 87 -23.34 -11.41 -10.61
C SER A 87 -24.78 -11.79 -10.97
N SER A 88 -24.96 -12.82 -11.81
CA SER A 88 -26.29 -13.36 -12.08
C SER A 88 -26.92 -13.95 -10.81
N PRO A 89 -28.25 -13.99 -10.70
CA PRO A 89 -28.93 -14.60 -9.55
C PRO A 89 -28.49 -16.04 -9.28
N LYS A 90 -28.18 -16.79 -10.32
CA LYS A 90 -27.64 -18.16 -10.23
C LYS A 90 -26.27 -18.18 -9.55
N ASN A 91 -25.36 -17.27 -9.91
CA ASN A 91 -24.04 -17.18 -9.30
C ASN A 91 -24.12 -16.64 -7.86
N ILE A 92 -24.97 -15.66 -7.59
CA ILE A 92 -25.20 -15.11 -6.24
C ILE A 92 -25.68 -16.20 -5.26
N ALA A 93 -26.47 -17.16 -5.75
CA ALA A 93 -26.95 -18.27 -4.91
C ALA A 93 -25.87 -19.30 -4.55
N ARG A 94 -24.73 -19.33 -5.25
CA ARG A 94 -23.63 -20.29 -5.06
C ARG A 94 -22.24 -19.69 -4.85
N LEU A 95 -22.15 -18.50 -4.27
CA LEU A 95 -20.87 -17.81 -4.06
C LEU A 95 -19.87 -18.63 -3.25
N ASP A 96 -20.32 -19.43 -2.27
CA ASP A 96 -19.45 -20.30 -1.47
C ASP A 96 -18.83 -21.43 -2.30
N GLU A 97 -19.62 -22.04 -3.20
CA GLU A 97 -19.11 -23.02 -4.16
C GLU A 97 -18.06 -22.40 -5.09
N ILE A 98 -18.36 -21.20 -5.62
CA ILE A 98 -17.44 -20.47 -6.50
C ILE A 98 -16.12 -20.20 -5.77
N ARG A 99 -16.15 -19.70 -4.54
CA ARG A 99 -14.94 -19.48 -3.74
C ARG A 99 -14.17 -20.77 -3.49
N GLY A 100 -14.87 -21.86 -3.14
CA GLY A 100 -14.24 -23.17 -2.96
C GLY A 100 -13.54 -23.68 -4.23
N ASN A 101 -14.12 -23.45 -5.40
CA ASN A 101 -13.50 -23.77 -6.69
C ASN A 101 -12.25 -22.91 -6.95
N LEU A 102 -12.30 -21.61 -6.66
CA LEU A 102 -11.17 -20.69 -6.79
C LEU A 102 -10.03 -21.08 -5.83
N ASP A 103 -10.34 -21.49 -4.60
CA ASP A 103 -9.34 -21.99 -3.65
C ASP A 103 -8.65 -23.26 -4.12
N ARG A 104 -9.38 -24.16 -4.80
CA ARG A 104 -8.78 -25.35 -5.42
C ARG A 104 -7.88 -24.99 -6.60
N LEU A 105 -8.32 -24.05 -7.45
CA LEU A 105 -7.53 -23.54 -8.56
C LEU A 105 -6.26 -22.80 -8.11
N ALA A 106 -6.30 -22.17 -6.94
CA ALA A 106 -5.18 -21.41 -6.38
C ALA A 106 -4.08 -22.27 -5.74
N ASP A 107 -4.29 -23.58 -5.59
CA ASP A 107 -3.27 -24.49 -5.08
C ASP A 107 -3.12 -25.74 -5.98
N PRO A 108 -2.06 -25.81 -6.79
CA PRO A 108 -1.81 -26.94 -7.68
C PRO A 108 -1.64 -28.30 -6.97
N ARG A 109 -1.48 -28.32 -5.66
CA ARG A 109 -1.44 -29.54 -4.84
C ARG A 109 -2.86 -30.08 -4.56
N ARG A 110 -3.90 -29.23 -4.70
CA ARG A 110 -5.31 -29.53 -4.44
C ARG A 110 -6.14 -29.81 -5.68
N ALA A 111 -5.62 -29.48 -6.86
CA ALA A 111 -6.25 -29.77 -8.14
C ALA A 111 -5.19 -30.10 -9.19
N THR A 112 -5.35 -31.23 -9.87
CA THR A 112 -4.56 -31.59 -11.05
C THR A 112 -4.93 -30.68 -12.23
N ALA A 113 -4.11 -30.63 -13.27
CA ALA A 113 -4.41 -29.84 -14.47
C ALA A 113 -5.74 -30.23 -15.13
N ALA A 114 -6.12 -31.52 -15.10
CA ALA A 114 -7.39 -32.01 -15.63
C ALA A 114 -8.60 -31.55 -14.78
N GLU A 115 -8.48 -31.61 -13.45
CA GLU A 115 -9.51 -31.10 -12.53
C GLU A 115 -9.63 -29.57 -12.63
N ALA A 116 -8.51 -28.86 -12.74
CA ALA A 116 -8.51 -27.42 -12.95
C ALA A 116 -9.18 -27.02 -14.27
N ALA A 117 -8.98 -27.77 -15.36
CA ALA A 117 -9.68 -27.56 -16.62
C ALA A 117 -11.20 -27.73 -16.45
N SER A 118 -11.64 -28.77 -15.74
CA SER A 118 -13.08 -29.01 -15.46
C SER A 118 -13.68 -27.90 -14.59
N LEU A 119 -12.98 -27.47 -13.54
CA LEU A 119 -13.42 -26.38 -12.68
C LEU A 119 -13.54 -25.05 -13.46
N ALA A 120 -12.61 -24.79 -14.37
CA ALA A 120 -12.60 -23.58 -15.20
C ALA A 120 -13.83 -23.48 -16.12
N GLU A 121 -14.37 -24.59 -16.59
CA GLU A 121 -15.57 -24.61 -17.43
C GLU A 121 -16.85 -24.25 -16.64
N SER A 122 -16.92 -24.60 -15.36
CA SER A 122 -18.13 -24.42 -14.53
C SER A 122 -18.11 -23.20 -13.61
N THR A 123 -16.93 -22.57 -13.44
CA THR A 123 -16.73 -21.45 -12.52
C THR A 123 -16.72 -20.11 -13.28
N PRO A 124 -17.45 -19.07 -12.82
CA PRO A 124 -17.30 -17.72 -13.37
C PRO A 124 -15.93 -17.13 -12.99
N VAL A 125 -15.38 -16.29 -13.87
CA VAL A 125 -14.18 -15.51 -13.55
C VAL A 125 -14.50 -14.46 -12.48
N THR A 126 -13.56 -14.19 -11.57
CA THR A 126 -13.71 -13.07 -10.63
C THR A 126 -12.95 -11.86 -11.14
N VAL A 127 -13.67 -10.76 -11.33
CA VAL A 127 -13.14 -9.47 -11.77
C VAL A 127 -13.25 -8.48 -10.61
N LEU A 128 -12.15 -7.87 -10.19
CA LEU A 128 -12.14 -6.82 -9.19
C LEU A 128 -11.90 -5.46 -9.85
N LEU A 129 -12.81 -4.54 -9.60
CA LEU A 129 -12.69 -3.13 -9.96
C LEU A 129 -12.41 -2.35 -8.68
N THR A 130 -11.22 -1.77 -8.57
CA THR A 130 -10.83 -0.88 -7.46
C THR A 130 -10.90 0.57 -7.93
N HIS A 131 -11.40 1.43 -7.05
CA HIS A 131 -11.66 2.82 -7.38
C HIS A 131 -11.04 3.72 -6.31
N SER A 132 -10.45 4.82 -6.76
CA SER A 132 -10.03 5.92 -5.90
C SER A 132 -9.08 5.48 -4.78
N VAL A 133 -8.03 4.72 -5.10
CA VAL A 133 -6.90 4.48 -4.17
C VAL A 133 -6.22 5.80 -3.83
N HIS A 134 -6.19 6.72 -4.78
CA HIS A 134 -5.87 8.10 -4.55
C HIS A 134 -7.16 8.91 -4.49
N GLY A 135 -7.41 9.56 -3.36
CA GLY A 135 -8.71 10.20 -3.12
C GLY A 135 -8.96 11.44 -3.97
N ASN A 136 -7.90 12.08 -4.49
CA ASN A 136 -7.98 13.20 -5.44
C ASN A 136 -7.98 12.76 -6.91
N GLU A 137 -8.26 11.49 -7.18
CA GLU A 137 -8.53 10.93 -8.49
C GLU A 137 -10.02 10.54 -8.56
N PRO A 138 -10.92 11.53 -8.60
CA PRO A 138 -12.33 11.33 -8.29
C PRO A 138 -13.11 10.64 -9.42
N ALA A 139 -12.59 10.56 -10.65
CA ALA A 139 -13.29 9.94 -11.77
C ALA A 139 -13.61 8.46 -11.49
N GLY A 140 -12.67 7.72 -10.87
CA GLY A 140 -12.91 6.36 -10.43
C GLY A 140 -14.05 6.26 -9.40
N PHE A 141 -14.09 7.17 -8.44
CA PHE A 141 -15.11 7.21 -7.39
C PHE A 141 -16.54 7.34 -7.96
N GLU A 142 -16.73 8.22 -8.93
CA GLU A 142 -18.02 8.40 -9.64
C GLU A 142 -18.33 7.20 -10.54
N THR A 143 -17.33 6.66 -11.24
CA THR A 143 -17.46 5.50 -12.12
C THR A 143 -17.98 4.27 -11.37
N ALA A 144 -17.65 4.12 -10.10
CA ALA A 144 -18.14 3.01 -9.29
C ALA A 144 -19.69 2.98 -9.23
N MET A 145 -20.33 4.14 -9.10
CA MET A 145 -21.80 4.23 -9.10
C MET A 145 -22.40 3.93 -10.48
N ALA A 146 -21.81 4.47 -11.54
CA ALA A 146 -22.29 4.24 -12.92
C ALA A 146 -22.17 2.76 -13.32
N THR A 147 -21.03 2.13 -13.01
CA THR A 147 -20.77 0.72 -13.30
C THR A 147 -21.67 -0.19 -12.46
N ALA A 148 -21.84 0.10 -11.17
CA ALA A 148 -22.78 -0.63 -10.33
C ALA A 148 -24.22 -0.53 -10.86
N TYR A 149 -24.65 0.66 -11.28
CA TYR A 149 -25.99 0.84 -11.86
C TYR A 149 -26.16 -0.01 -13.12
N GLN A 150 -25.22 0.03 -14.07
CA GLN A 150 -25.28 -0.80 -15.27
C GLN A 150 -25.46 -2.29 -14.94
N LEU A 151 -24.64 -2.82 -14.05
CA LEU A 151 -24.66 -4.23 -13.70
C LEU A 151 -25.91 -4.65 -12.89
N LEU A 152 -26.44 -3.77 -12.06
CA LEU A 152 -27.63 -4.04 -11.23
C LEU A 152 -28.95 -3.85 -11.99
N ALA A 153 -29.01 -2.83 -12.84
CA ALA A 153 -30.26 -2.38 -13.43
C ALA A 153 -30.48 -2.86 -14.88
N SER A 154 -29.42 -3.07 -15.66
CA SER A 154 -29.57 -3.39 -17.09
C SER A 154 -29.95 -4.84 -17.32
N ASP A 155 -30.95 -5.03 -18.19
CA ASP A 155 -31.34 -6.33 -18.75
C ASP A 155 -30.90 -6.46 -20.24
N GLU A 156 -29.94 -5.62 -20.67
CA GLU A 156 -29.26 -5.75 -21.95
C GLU A 156 -28.61 -7.14 -22.08
N PRO A 157 -28.75 -7.85 -23.22
CA PRO A 157 -28.19 -9.20 -23.37
C PRO A 157 -26.70 -9.30 -23.08
N ALA A 158 -25.92 -8.28 -23.47
CA ALA A 158 -24.48 -8.24 -23.19
C ALA A 158 -24.19 -8.12 -21.68
N THR A 159 -24.93 -7.30 -20.96
CA THR A 159 -24.80 -7.16 -19.50
C THR A 159 -25.19 -8.47 -18.78
N LEU A 160 -26.26 -9.12 -19.22
CA LEU A 160 -26.67 -10.42 -18.65
C LEU A 160 -25.62 -11.51 -18.90
N ALA A 161 -24.98 -11.51 -20.07
CA ALA A 161 -23.89 -12.43 -20.39
C ALA A 161 -22.64 -12.17 -19.51
N MET A 162 -22.28 -10.90 -19.25
CA MET A 162 -21.23 -10.54 -18.30
C MET A 162 -21.51 -11.11 -16.92
N LEU A 163 -22.74 -10.93 -16.40
CA LEU A 163 -23.15 -11.40 -15.08
C LEU A 163 -23.18 -12.94 -14.97
N GLU A 164 -23.47 -13.63 -16.06
CA GLU A 164 -23.43 -15.10 -16.07
C GLU A 164 -22.00 -15.62 -16.09
N GLY A 165 -21.09 -14.96 -16.82
CA GLY A 165 -19.68 -15.36 -16.97
C GLY A 165 -18.76 -14.89 -15.87
N ALA A 166 -19.14 -13.87 -15.08
CA ALA A 166 -18.28 -13.22 -14.09
C ALA A 166 -18.98 -13.00 -12.73
N VAL A 167 -18.16 -13.02 -11.68
CA VAL A 167 -18.44 -12.36 -10.38
C VAL A 167 -17.67 -11.06 -10.37
N VAL A 168 -18.37 -9.94 -10.43
CA VAL A 168 -17.77 -8.62 -10.43
C VAL A 168 -17.73 -8.07 -9.00
N LEU A 169 -16.54 -7.81 -8.53
CA LEU A 169 -16.27 -7.19 -7.24
C LEU A 169 -16.02 -5.70 -7.47
N ILE A 170 -16.79 -4.85 -6.84
CA ILE A 170 -16.58 -3.41 -6.88
C ILE A 170 -16.17 -2.94 -5.48
N ASN A 171 -14.94 -2.43 -5.34
CA ASN A 171 -14.52 -1.62 -4.21
C ASN A 171 -14.76 -0.15 -4.60
N PRO A 172 -15.83 0.49 -4.13
CA PRO A 172 -16.25 1.77 -4.67
C PRO A 172 -15.38 2.95 -4.24
N SER A 173 -14.59 2.76 -3.17
CA SER A 173 -13.62 3.75 -2.70
C SER A 173 -12.57 3.06 -1.83
N GLN A 174 -11.34 3.02 -2.31
CA GLN A 174 -10.21 2.47 -1.56
C GLN A 174 -9.64 3.50 -0.56
N ASN A 175 -9.84 4.79 -0.81
CA ASN A 175 -9.37 5.90 0.02
C ASN A 175 -10.50 6.88 0.41
N PRO A 176 -11.46 6.44 1.25
CA PRO A 176 -12.56 7.31 1.65
C PRO A 176 -12.12 8.57 2.40
N ASP A 177 -11.03 8.51 3.18
CA ASP A 177 -10.54 9.64 3.98
C ASP A 177 -9.90 10.72 3.10
N GLY A 178 -9.06 10.31 2.17
CA GLY A 178 -8.43 11.22 1.21
C GLY A 178 -9.45 11.84 0.26
N HIS A 179 -10.39 11.04 -0.24
CA HIS A 179 -11.45 11.52 -1.13
C HIS A 179 -12.37 12.54 -0.45
N GLU A 180 -12.85 12.25 0.74
CA GLU A 180 -13.75 13.17 1.47
C GLU A 180 -13.08 14.52 1.73
N ARG A 181 -11.81 14.49 2.13
CA ARG A 181 -11.00 15.70 2.37
C ARG A 181 -10.83 16.51 1.08
N PHE A 182 -10.51 15.83 -0.03
CA PHE A 182 -10.39 16.46 -1.35
C PHE A 182 -11.73 17.02 -1.85
N ALA A 183 -12.79 16.21 -1.87
CA ALA A 183 -14.10 16.60 -2.40
C ALA A 183 -14.71 17.78 -1.63
N ALA A 184 -14.58 17.79 -0.29
CA ALA A 184 -15.04 18.90 0.54
C ALA A 184 -14.31 20.21 0.20
N TRP A 185 -12.99 20.14 0.05
CA TRP A 185 -12.20 21.31 -0.35
C TRP A 185 -12.56 21.77 -1.77
N SER A 186 -12.51 20.88 -2.75
CA SER A 186 -12.76 21.24 -4.16
C SER A 186 -14.16 21.84 -4.35
N ASN A 187 -15.21 21.20 -3.83
CA ASN A 187 -16.58 21.70 -3.93
C ASN A 187 -16.78 23.06 -3.27
N SER A 188 -15.93 23.46 -2.32
CA SER A 188 -16.03 24.75 -1.65
C SER A 188 -15.51 25.94 -2.49
N ILE A 189 -14.73 25.66 -3.56
CA ILE A 189 -14.06 26.70 -4.36
C ILE A 189 -14.24 26.50 -5.86
N ALA A 190 -14.60 25.30 -6.33
CA ALA A 190 -14.64 24.96 -7.76
C ALA A 190 -15.76 25.73 -8.48
N VAL A 191 -15.42 26.24 -9.65
CA VAL A 191 -16.32 26.91 -10.60
C VAL A 191 -16.25 26.27 -12.00
N ALA A 192 -15.62 25.11 -12.10
CA ALA A 192 -15.36 24.38 -13.35
C ALA A 192 -14.54 25.19 -14.37
N SER A 193 -13.56 25.95 -13.88
CA SER A 193 -12.65 26.72 -14.71
C SER A 193 -11.47 25.87 -15.15
N ASP A 194 -11.18 25.88 -16.45
CA ASP A 194 -9.98 25.29 -17.05
C ASP A 194 -8.78 26.24 -17.09
N ASP A 195 -8.87 27.40 -16.42
CA ASP A 195 -7.78 28.35 -16.31
C ASP A 195 -6.74 27.83 -15.26
N PRO A 196 -5.45 27.66 -15.64
CA PRO A 196 -4.43 27.17 -14.73
C PRO A 196 -4.22 28.04 -13.48
N MET A 197 -4.71 29.30 -13.49
CA MET A 197 -4.65 30.21 -12.34
C MET A 197 -5.82 30.05 -11.37
N ALA A 198 -6.84 29.28 -11.73
CA ALA A 198 -7.98 29.05 -10.84
C ALA A 198 -7.54 28.29 -9.58
N MET A 199 -8.11 28.64 -8.43
CA MET A 199 -7.74 28.01 -7.15
C MET A 199 -7.96 26.50 -7.14
N GLU A 200 -8.98 26.04 -7.86
CA GLU A 200 -9.31 24.61 -7.99
C GLU A 200 -8.28 23.79 -8.78
N GLN A 201 -7.38 24.44 -9.54
CA GLN A 201 -6.31 23.81 -10.30
C GLN A 201 -5.07 23.48 -9.44
N THR A 202 -5.03 23.89 -8.18
CA THR A 202 -3.87 23.65 -7.31
C THR A 202 -4.28 23.25 -5.91
N GLU A 203 -4.22 21.95 -5.67
CA GLU A 203 -4.55 21.37 -4.37
C GLU A 203 -3.47 21.73 -3.31
N PRO A 204 -3.87 22.36 -2.17
CA PRO A 204 -2.90 22.76 -1.14
C PRO A 204 -2.38 21.55 -0.36
N TRP A 205 -1.18 21.69 0.21
CA TRP A 205 -0.52 20.63 0.98
C TRP A 205 -1.39 20.08 2.12
N SER A 206 -2.18 20.94 2.78
CA SER A 206 -3.07 20.54 3.87
C SER A 206 -4.16 19.54 3.44
N ILE A 207 -4.53 19.55 2.18
CA ILE A 207 -5.53 18.64 1.59
C ILE A 207 -4.88 17.35 1.12
N ARG A 208 -4.07 17.38 0.06
CA ARG A 208 -3.36 16.21 -0.48
C ARG A 208 -4.23 14.95 -0.43
N GLY A 209 -5.36 14.99 -1.11
CA GLY A 209 -6.35 13.92 -1.14
C GLY A 209 -5.83 12.61 -1.74
N ARG A 210 -4.72 12.65 -2.47
CA ARG A 210 -4.02 11.45 -2.94
C ARG A 210 -3.80 10.45 -1.81
N PHE A 211 -3.38 10.94 -0.65
CA PHE A 211 -2.96 10.12 0.49
C PHE A 211 -4.13 9.82 1.44
N ASN A 212 -4.01 8.71 2.20
CA ASN A 212 -4.99 8.40 3.24
C ASN A 212 -4.89 9.39 4.43
N HIS A 213 -5.53 9.06 5.57
CA HIS A 213 -5.48 9.87 6.79
C HIS A 213 -4.02 10.18 7.22
N TYR A 214 -3.19 9.15 7.33
CA TYR A 214 -1.78 9.27 7.75
C TYR A 214 -0.82 9.66 6.63
N ARG A 215 -1.31 10.14 5.52
CA ARG A 215 -0.49 10.58 4.37
C ARG A 215 0.32 9.48 3.71
N PHE A 216 -0.13 8.23 3.76
CA PHE A 216 0.46 7.13 3.00
C PHE A 216 -0.09 7.09 1.58
N ASP A 217 0.79 6.84 0.62
CA ASP A 217 0.41 6.38 -0.71
C ASP A 217 0.11 4.88 -0.65
N MET A 218 -1.17 4.52 -0.68
CA MET A 218 -1.57 3.12 -0.54
C MET A 218 -1.25 2.28 -1.78
N ASN A 219 -0.99 2.93 -2.93
CA ASN A 219 -0.46 2.24 -4.11
C ASN A 219 1.07 2.01 -4.03
N ARG A 220 1.65 2.11 -2.84
CA ARG A 220 3.03 1.71 -2.51
C ARG A 220 3.08 0.75 -1.32
N ASP A 221 1.95 0.51 -0.65
CA ASP A 221 1.87 -0.17 0.65
C ASP A 221 1.53 -1.67 0.57
N MET A 222 1.38 -2.27 -0.62
CA MET A 222 0.98 -3.69 -0.74
C MET A 222 2.02 -4.67 -0.17
N LEU A 223 3.30 -4.31 -0.12
CA LEU A 223 4.32 -5.13 0.55
C LEU A 223 4.26 -4.99 2.07
N ALA A 224 4.16 -3.79 2.58
CA ALA A 224 4.14 -3.54 4.02
C ALA A 224 2.75 -3.81 4.62
N GLN A 225 1.68 -3.48 3.89
CA GLN A 225 0.30 -3.46 4.37
C GLN A 225 0.22 -2.82 5.76
N SER A 226 0.83 -1.66 5.88
CA SER A 226 0.85 -0.91 7.13
C SER A 226 -0.51 -0.28 7.43
N GLN A 227 -1.22 0.15 6.39
CA GLN A 227 -2.47 0.87 6.49
C GLN A 227 -3.69 -0.07 6.53
N ASN A 228 -4.74 0.35 7.24
CA ASN A 228 -5.98 -0.42 7.38
C ASN A 228 -6.64 -0.68 6.01
N GLU A 229 -6.62 0.31 5.16
CA GLU A 229 -7.19 0.28 3.83
C GLU A 229 -6.49 -0.76 2.94
N THR A 230 -5.17 -0.81 2.99
CA THR A 230 -4.38 -1.79 2.25
C THR A 230 -4.62 -3.22 2.76
N LYS A 231 -4.69 -3.40 4.09
CA LYS A 231 -5.05 -4.70 4.70
C LYS A 231 -6.45 -5.15 4.28
N ALA A 232 -7.40 -4.22 4.22
CA ALA A 232 -8.76 -4.50 3.78
C ALA A 232 -8.78 -4.99 2.33
N LEU A 233 -8.07 -4.32 1.42
CA LEU A 233 -7.97 -4.72 0.02
C LEU A 233 -7.27 -6.07 -0.14
N ALA A 234 -6.14 -6.28 0.55
CA ALA A 234 -5.44 -7.56 0.56
C ALA A 234 -6.36 -8.72 0.98
N SER A 235 -7.22 -8.50 1.99
CA SER A 235 -8.19 -9.51 2.43
C SER A 235 -9.20 -9.88 1.33
N VAL A 236 -9.55 -8.95 0.45
CA VAL A 236 -10.41 -9.22 -0.72
C VAL A 236 -9.68 -10.11 -1.72
N TYR A 237 -8.42 -9.78 -2.04
CA TYR A 237 -7.61 -10.62 -2.94
C TYR A 237 -7.46 -12.05 -2.42
N LEU A 238 -7.20 -12.22 -1.12
CA LEU A 238 -7.00 -13.54 -0.51
C LEU A 238 -8.29 -14.36 -0.50
N ARG A 239 -9.43 -13.72 -0.25
CA ARG A 239 -10.73 -14.40 -0.12
C ARG A 239 -11.39 -14.69 -1.46
N TRP A 240 -11.26 -13.80 -2.45
CA TRP A 240 -11.96 -13.88 -3.73
C TRP A 240 -11.05 -14.28 -4.89
N ARG A 241 -9.73 -14.25 -4.69
CA ARG A 241 -8.70 -14.62 -5.68
C ARG A 241 -8.99 -14.09 -7.08
N PRO A 242 -9.21 -12.78 -7.27
CA PRO A 242 -9.61 -12.25 -8.56
C PRO A 242 -8.57 -12.57 -9.64
N GLN A 243 -9.03 -13.04 -10.78
CA GLN A 243 -8.17 -13.38 -11.91
C GLN A 243 -7.94 -12.18 -12.82
N VAL A 244 -8.80 -11.14 -12.72
CA VAL A 244 -8.67 -9.88 -13.44
C VAL A 244 -8.93 -8.74 -12.45
N ILE A 245 -8.06 -7.77 -12.44
CA ILE A 245 -8.15 -6.60 -11.57
C ILE A 245 -7.93 -5.35 -12.42
N ALA A 246 -8.83 -4.39 -12.35
CA ALA A 246 -8.63 -3.06 -12.90
C ALA A 246 -8.63 -2.03 -11.76
N ASP A 247 -7.53 -1.29 -11.65
CA ASP A 247 -7.35 -0.21 -10.69
C ASP A 247 -7.47 1.13 -11.41
N LEU A 248 -8.48 1.92 -11.05
CA LEU A 248 -8.91 3.10 -11.80
C LEU A 248 -8.33 4.37 -11.18
N HIS A 249 -7.44 5.01 -11.93
CA HIS A 249 -6.64 6.21 -11.59
C HIS A 249 -6.92 7.40 -12.52
N SER A 250 -6.36 8.57 -12.19
CA SER A 250 -6.56 9.82 -12.96
C SER A 250 -5.35 10.72 -12.84
N THR A 251 -4.29 10.50 -13.60
CA THR A 251 -3.08 11.34 -13.52
C THR A 251 -2.45 11.68 -14.86
N THR A 252 -3.02 11.25 -15.97
CA THR A 252 -2.41 11.39 -17.29
C THR A 252 -3.19 12.36 -18.20
N GLU A 253 -2.52 12.82 -19.24
CA GLU A 253 -3.11 13.74 -20.23
C GLU A 253 -3.98 13.01 -21.25
N GLN A 254 -3.76 11.70 -21.42
CA GLN A 254 -4.56 10.80 -22.25
C GLN A 254 -4.80 9.50 -21.50
N TYR A 255 -5.83 8.78 -21.87
CA TYR A 255 -6.16 7.52 -21.22
C TYR A 255 -5.07 6.47 -21.40
N PHE A 256 -4.73 5.79 -20.31
CA PHE A 256 -3.79 4.65 -20.31
C PHE A 256 -4.49 3.36 -19.87
N PHE A 257 -4.12 2.27 -20.49
CA PHE A 257 -4.32 0.90 -20.06
C PHE A 257 -3.16 0.03 -20.54
N PRO A 258 -2.86 -1.11 -19.88
CA PRO A 258 -1.81 -2.00 -20.36
C PRO A 258 -2.02 -2.42 -21.81
N PRO A 259 -0.95 -2.79 -22.53
CA PRO A 259 0.36 -3.23 -22.01
C PRO A 259 1.27 -2.09 -21.53
N VAL A 260 2.08 -2.42 -20.53
CA VAL A 260 3.01 -1.52 -19.82
C VAL A 260 4.37 -1.44 -20.51
N SER A 261 5.19 -0.44 -20.14
CA SER A 261 6.59 -0.33 -20.60
C SER A 261 7.55 -1.21 -19.77
N GLN A 262 8.80 -1.29 -20.18
CA GLN A 262 9.88 -1.80 -19.34
C GLN A 262 10.19 -0.78 -18.19
N ALA A 263 10.63 -1.26 -17.02
CA ALA A 263 11.07 -2.61 -16.70
C ALA A 263 9.91 -3.53 -16.27
N HIS A 264 10.06 -4.81 -16.55
CA HIS A 264 9.15 -5.85 -16.05
C HIS A 264 9.83 -6.66 -14.95
N ASN A 265 9.08 -7.06 -13.93
CA ASN A 265 9.60 -7.94 -12.88
C ASN A 265 9.86 -9.34 -13.46
N PRO A 266 11.10 -9.86 -13.32
CA PRO A 266 11.50 -11.14 -13.94
C PRO A 266 10.80 -12.36 -13.33
N ASN A 267 10.12 -12.21 -12.19
CA ASN A 267 9.34 -13.29 -11.57
C ASN A 267 7.99 -13.50 -12.26
N LEU A 268 7.56 -12.59 -13.14
CA LEU A 268 6.35 -12.72 -13.93
C LEU A 268 6.61 -13.48 -15.23
N PRO A 269 5.77 -14.48 -15.58
CA PRO A 269 5.92 -15.23 -16.83
C PRO A 269 5.40 -14.42 -18.02
N ALA A 270 5.88 -14.76 -19.22
CA ALA A 270 5.45 -14.13 -20.47
C ALA A 270 3.91 -14.23 -20.72
N SER A 271 3.23 -15.20 -20.12
CA SER A 271 1.77 -15.32 -20.21
C SER A 271 1.03 -14.13 -19.61
N THR A 272 1.55 -13.51 -18.53
CA THR A 272 0.98 -12.29 -17.96
C THR A 272 0.94 -11.15 -18.98
N PHE A 273 2.06 -10.92 -19.67
CA PHE A 273 2.17 -9.84 -20.66
C PHE A 273 1.35 -10.12 -21.94
N ARG A 274 1.18 -11.40 -22.33
CA ARG A 274 0.25 -11.76 -23.41
C ARG A 274 -1.20 -11.42 -23.08
N TRP A 275 -1.62 -11.59 -21.82
CA TRP A 275 -2.95 -11.17 -21.37
C TRP A 275 -3.09 -9.65 -21.37
N PHE A 276 -2.07 -8.89 -20.98
CA PHE A 276 -2.09 -7.42 -21.08
C PHE A 276 -2.29 -6.96 -22.53
N GLU A 277 -1.62 -7.60 -23.50
CA GLU A 277 -1.84 -7.31 -24.92
C GLU A 277 -3.31 -7.53 -25.33
N ARG A 278 -3.89 -8.62 -24.89
CA ARG A 278 -5.27 -9.00 -25.24
C ARG A 278 -6.28 -8.04 -24.63
N PHE A 279 -6.17 -7.72 -23.34
CA PHE A 279 -7.04 -6.74 -22.67
C PHE A 279 -6.84 -5.34 -23.25
N GLY A 280 -5.59 -4.95 -23.52
CA GLY A 280 -5.29 -3.66 -24.15
C GLY A 280 -5.93 -3.50 -25.51
N ARG A 281 -5.86 -4.51 -26.39
CA ARG A 281 -6.55 -4.47 -27.69
C ARG A 281 -8.07 -4.36 -27.54
N ASN A 282 -8.66 -5.16 -26.66
CA ASN A 282 -10.09 -5.09 -26.37
C ASN A 282 -10.53 -3.70 -25.89
N ASN A 283 -9.75 -3.08 -25.00
CA ASN A 283 -10.03 -1.73 -24.51
C ASN A 283 -9.82 -0.68 -25.61
N GLY A 284 -8.77 -0.84 -26.44
CA GLY A 284 -8.53 -0.01 -27.60
C GLY A 284 -9.71 -0.06 -28.57
N ASP A 285 -10.19 -1.26 -28.94
CA ASP A 285 -11.38 -1.43 -29.78
C ASP A 285 -12.64 -0.75 -29.19
N ALA A 286 -12.77 -0.74 -27.85
CA ALA A 286 -13.88 -0.07 -27.18
C ALA A 286 -13.78 1.46 -27.28
N PHE A 287 -12.56 2.02 -27.14
CA PHE A 287 -12.29 3.47 -27.26
C PHE A 287 -12.37 3.96 -28.70
N ASP A 288 -11.85 3.18 -29.65
CA ASP A 288 -11.87 3.51 -31.08
C ASP A 288 -13.30 3.71 -31.62
N ARG A 289 -14.31 3.01 -31.06
CA ARG A 289 -15.74 3.21 -31.42
C ARG A 289 -16.24 4.62 -31.14
N PHE A 290 -15.60 5.30 -30.15
CA PHE A 290 -15.92 6.68 -29.77
C PHE A 290 -14.93 7.69 -30.37
N GLY A 291 -13.85 7.23 -31.02
CA GLY A 291 -12.76 8.08 -31.48
C GLY A 291 -11.92 8.69 -30.35
N TRP A 292 -11.91 8.04 -29.17
CA TRP A 292 -11.18 8.53 -28.01
C TRP A 292 -9.70 8.19 -28.08
N GLN A 293 -8.85 9.09 -27.57
CA GLN A 293 -7.41 8.92 -27.56
C GLN A 293 -6.96 8.09 -26.33
N TYR A 294 -5.97 7.23 -26.53
CA TYR A 294 -5.34 6.44 -25.48
C TYR A 294 -3.88 6.13 -25.86
N TYR A 295 -3.11 5.65 -24.89
CA TYR A 295 -1.76 5.16 -25.13
C TYR A 295 -1.47 3.88 -24.35
N VAL A 296 -0.43 3.16 -24.77
CA VAL A 296 0.07 1.93 -24.17
C VAL A 296 1.60 1.93 -24.22
N ARG A 297 2.26 1.10 -23.40
CA ARG A 297 3.72 0.90 -23.41
C ARG A 297 4.54 2.15 -23.18
N ASP A 298 3.99 3.09 -22.44
CA ASP A 298 4.67 4.33 -22.09
C ASP A 298 4.38 4.69 -20.63
N VAL A 299 5.30 5.43 -19.98
CA VAL A 299 5.24 5.93 -18.60
C VAL A 299 5.33 4.83 -17.55
N PHE A 300 4.40 3.90 -17.50
CA PHE A 300 4.24 2.94 -16.41
C PHE A 300 4.98 1.65 -16.68
N ASP A 301 5.85 1.25 -15.74
CA ASP A 301 6.54 -0.05 -15.73
C ASP A 301 5.74 -1.11 -14.93
N PHE A 302 6.32 -2.29 -14.75
CA PHE A 302 5.72 -3.38 -13.99
C PHE A 302 6.79 -4.12 -13.18
N PHE A 303 7.60 -3.37 -12.44
CA PHE A 303 8.80 -3.88 -11.78
C PHE A 303 8.64 -4.02 -10.27
N TYR A 304 8.19 -2.97 -9.56
CA TYR A 304 8.00 -3.01 -8.11
C TYR A 304 6.78 -3.87 -7.72
N PRO A 305 6.95 -4.93 -6.88
CA PRO A 305 5.84 -5.83 -6.54
C PRO A 305 4.88 -5.29 -5.46
N GLY A 306 5.01 -4.04 -5.07
CA GLY A 306 4.21 -3.41 -4.02
C GLY A 306 3.09 -2.49 -4.50
N TYR A 307 2.85 -2.39 -5.82
CA TYR A 307 1.68 -1.69 -6.35
C TYR A 307 0.42 -2.55 -6.26
N ILE A 308 -0.74 -1.92 -6.32
CA ILE A 308 -2.06 -2.58 -6.29
C ILE A 308 -2.26 -3.48 -7.51
N ASP A 309 -1.61 -3.22 -8.64
CA ASP A 309 -1.66 -4.03 -9.86
C ASP A 309 -0.60 -5.14 -9.89
N THR A 310 0.64 -4.85 -9.48
CA THR A 310 1.73 -5.84 -9.54
C THR A 310 1.63 -6.91 -8.46
N TRP A 311 1.22 -6.54 -7.25
CA TRP A 311 1.10 -7.49 -6.15
C TRP A 311 0.14 -8.65 -6.47
N PRO A 312 -1.12 -8.43 -6.93
CA PRO A 312 -2.00 -9.52 -7.33
C PRO A 312 -1.49 -10.26 -8.58
N SER A 313 -0.73 -9.61 -9.44
CA SER A 313 -0.12 -10.26 -10.60
C SER A 313 0.96 -11.26 -10.21
N MET A 314 1.70 -11.01 -9.13
CA MET A 314 2.62 -12.00 -8.54
C MET A 314 1.88 -13.23 -7.97
N ARG A 315 0.57 -13.13 -7.75
CA ARG A 315 -0.31 -14.19 -7.23
C ARG A 315 -1.14 -14.88 -8.32
N GLY A 316 -0.92 -14.54 -9.58
CA GLY A 316 -1.61 -15.13 -10.74
C GLY A 316 -2.83 -14.36 -11.23
N GLY A 317 -3.23 -13.28 -10.57
CA GLY A 317 -4.16 -12.30 -11.11
C GLY A 317 -3.57 -11.54 -12.30
N LEU A 318 -4.37 -10.72 -12.94
CA LEU A 318 -3.94 -9.73 -13.92
C LEU A 318 -4.30 -8.36 -13.37
N GLY A 319 -3.38 -7.74 -12.65
CA GLY A 319 -3.53 -6.37 -12.16
C GLY A 319 -3.22 -5.40 -13.29
N MET A 320 -4.13 -4.48 -13.52
CA MET A 320 -4.04 -3.51 -14.61
C MET A 320 -4.37 -2.13 -14.07
N THR A 321 -3.43 -1.21 -14.12
CA THR A 321 -3.66 0.21 -13.86
C THR A 321 -4.31 0.83 -15.09
N TYR A 322 -5.42 1.53 -14.89
CA TYR A 322 -6.11 2.36 -15.87
C TYR A 322 -6.04 3.81 -15.42
N GLU A 323 -5.47 4.67 -16.26
CA GLU A 323 -5.35 6.09 -15.96
C GLU A 323 -6.26 6.88 -16.87
N THR A 324 -7.29 7.51 -16.32
CA THR A 324 -8.09 8.41 -17.15
C THR A 324 -7.38 9.73 -17.35
N ASP A 325 -7.63 10.32 -18.50
CA ASP A 325 -7.22 11.67 -18.81
C ASP A 325 -8.06 12.68 -18.00
N GLY A 326 -7.43 13.76 -17.63
CA GLY A 326 -7.94 14.69 -16.63
C GLY A 326 -7.34 14.41 -15.26
N GLY A 327 -7.58 15.27 -14.36
CA GLY A 327 -7.06 15.23 -12.99
C GLY A 327 -8.19 15.29 -11.97
N PRO A 328 -7.92 15.93 -10.84
CA PRO A 328 -8.91 16.21 -9.82
C PRO A 328 -9.93 17.30 -10.22
N GLU A 329 -9.70 18.02 -11.29
CA GLU A 329 -10.47 19.21 -11.67
C GLU A 329 -11.78 18.83 -12.37
N LEU A 330 -12.80 19.70 -12.26
CA LEU A 330 -14.05 19.56 -13.04
C LEU A 330 -13.85 19.85 -14.52
N ALA A 331 -12.86 20.66 -14.88
CA ALA A 331 -12.43 20.96 -16.24
C ALA A 331 -10.91 21.15 -16.26
N LEU A 332 -10.23 20.50 -17.20
CA LEU A 332 -8.78 20.58 -17.37
C LEU A 332 -8.42 20.96 -18.81
N ARG A 333 -7.63 22.00 -19.00
CA ARG A 333 -7.07 22.36 -20.30
C ARG A 333 -5.84 21.50 -20.58
N LYS A 334 -5.92 20.65 -21.61
CA LYS A 334 -4.82 19.82 -22.09
C LYS A 334 -3.78 20.65 -22.85
N ARG A 335 -2.57 20.10 -23.07
CA ARG A 335 -1.49 20.75 -23.81
C ARG A 335 -1.83 21.08 -25.26
N ASP A 336 -2.73 20.32 -25.89
CA ASP A 336 -3.21 20.57 -27.24
C ASP A 336 -4.29 21.68 -27.31
N GLY A 337 -4.68 22.24 -26.17
CA GLY A 337 -5.69 23.29 -26.02
C GLY A 337 -7.13 22.76 -25.90
N SER A 338 -7.36 21.45 -26.01
CA SER A 338 -8.66 20.87 -25.75
C SER A 338 -9.00 20.90 -24.26
N VAL A 339 -10.29 20.85 -23.92
CA VAL A 339 -10.75 20.83 -22.53
C VAL A 339 -11.34 19.46 -22.22
N MET A 340 -10.77 18.81 -21.21
CA MET A 340 -11.28 17.57 -20.64
C MET A 340 -12.22 17.89 -19.50
N THR A 341 -13.45 17.35 -19.56
CA THR A 341 -14.41 17.52 -18.48
C THR A 341 -14.39 16.31 -17.55
N PHE A 342 -14.67 16.52 -16.27
CA PHE A 342 -14.77 15.45 -15.28
C PHE A 342 -15.78 14.37 -15.71
N ARG A 343 -16.91 14.77 -16.29
CA ARG A 343 -17.90 13.84 -16.85
C ARG A 343 -17.33 12.92 -17.93
N MET A 344 -16.46 13.44 -18.80
CA MET A 344 -15.82 12.63 -19.84
C MET A 344 -14.78 11.67 -19.25
N ALA A 345 -14.01 12.09 -18.23
CA ALA A 345 -13.10 11.22 -17.51
C ALA A 345 -13.82 10.02 -16.88
N ILE A 346 -15.00 10.25 -16.30
CA ILE A 346 -15.89 9.19 -15.78
C ILE A 346 -16.36 8.26 -16.91
N ALA A 347 -16.72 8.82 -18.08
CA ALA A 347 -17.16 8.03 -19.23
C ALA A 347 -16.07 7.11 -19.76
N HIS A 348 -14.83 7.59 -19.83
CA HIS A 348 -13.69 6.79 -20.24
C HIS A 348 -13.48 5.59 -19.30
N HIS A 349 -13.49 5.82 -18.01
CA HIS A 349 -13.38 4.74 -17.02
C HIS A 349 -14.55 3.75 -17.08
N TYR A 350 -15.77 4.24 -17.26
CA TYR A 350 -16.96 3.42 -17.37
C TYR A 350 -16.87 2.46 -18.58
N VAL A 351 -16.47 2.96 -19.74
CA VAL A 351 -16.29 2.14 -20.94
C VAL A 351 -15.17 1.12 -20.77
N ALA A 352 -14.01 1.52 -20.23
CA ALA A 352 -12.90 0.61 -19.98
C ALA A 352 -13.24 -0.48 -18.97
N ALA A 353 -13.91 -0.14 -17.87
CA ALA A 353 -14.34 -1.09 -16.85
C ALA A 353 -15.32 -2.14 -17.41
N LEU A 354 -16.34 -1.72 -18.14
CA LEU A 354 -17.32 -2.64 -18.74
C LEU A 354 -16.69 -3.50 -19.85
N ALA A 355 -15.82 -2.93 -20.69
CA ALA A 355 -15.10 -3.68 -21.72
C ALA A 355 -14.21 -4.77 -21.09
N THR A 356 -13.56 -4.46 -19.97
CA THR A 356 -12.76 -5.39 -19.20
C THR A 356 -13.59 -6.53 -18.60
N VAL A 357 -14.73 -6.24 -17.98
CA VAL A 357 -15.63 -7.25 -17.42
C VAL A 357 -16.18 -8.16 -18.52
N GLN A 358 -16.59 -7.57 -19.65
CA GLN A 358 -17.11 -8.33 -20.79
C GLN A 358 -16.06 -9.30 -21.32
N TYR A 359 -14.86 -8.81 -21.61
CA TYR A 359 -13.77 -9.63 -22.13
C TYR A 359 -13.35 -10.75 -21.18
N ALA A 360 -13.29 -10.45 -19.88
CA ALA A 360 -13.02 -11.44 -18.85
C ALA A 360 -14.09 -12.55 -18.82
N ALA A 361 -15.37 -12.19 -18.88
CA ALA A 361 -16.48 -13.13 -18.90
C ALA A 361 -16.46 -14.04 -20.14
N GLU A 362 -16.20 -13.49 -21.32
CA GLU A 362 -16.09 -14.22 -22.60
C GLU A 362 -14.91 -15.22 -22.59
N HIS A 363 -13.81 -14.88 -21.93
CA HIS A 363 -12.59 -15.69 -21.87
C HIS A 363 -12.37 -16.40 -20.52
N ARG A 364 -13.44 -16.53 -19.70
CA ARG A 364 -13.35 -16.99 -18.31
C ARG A 364 -12.62 -18.32 -18.13
N ALA A 365 -12.96 -19.32 -18.93
CA ALA A 365 -12.40 -20.66 -18.77
C ALA A 365 -10.89 -20.69 -19.11
N GLU A 366 -10.46 -19.97 -20.15
CA GLU A 366 -9.05 -19.83 -20.50
C GLU A 366 -8.30 -19.09 -19.38
N ARG A 367 -8.85 -17.98 -18.85
CA ARG A 367 -8.22 -17.19 -17.79
C ARG A 367 -8.07 -18.00 -16.48
N LEU A 368 -9.05 -18.80 -16.12
CA LEU A 368 -9.00 -19.68 -14.94
C LEU A 368 -7.98 -20.81 -15.11
N ARG A 369 -7.89 -21.41 -16.30
CA ARG A 369 -6.84 -22.40 -16.57
C ARG A 369 -5.43 -21.78 -16.47
N ASP A 370 -5.24 -20.58 -17.03
CA ASP A 370 -3.96 -19.88 -16.96
C ASP A 370 -3.63 -19.42 -15.53
N PHE A 371 -4.63 -19.07 -14.72
CA PHE A 371 -4.43 -18.77 -13.30
C PHE A 371 -3.84 -19.99 -12.56
N HIS A 372 -4.42 -21.17 -12.75
CA HIS A 372 -3.89 -22.41 -12.18
C HIS A 372 -2.49 -22.73 -12.72
N ALA A 373 -2.28 -22.61 -14.03
CA ALA A 373 -1.01 -22.88 -14.68
C ALA A 373 0.12 -21.92 -14.23
N PHE A 374 -0.23 -20.67 -13.93
CA PHE A 374 0.71 -19.69 -13.37
C PHE A 374 1.29 -20.19 -12.03
N LEU A 375 0.44 -20.67 -11.13
CA LEU A 375 0.85 -21.16 -9.82
C LEU A 375 1.63 -22.49 -9.95
N ALA A 376 1.15 -23.42 -10.78
CA ALA A 376 1.81 -24.69 -11.01
C ALA A 376 3.22 -24.50 -11.62
N SER A 377 3.35 -23.61 -12.60
CA SER A 377 4.66 -23.30 -13.20
C SER A 377 5.59 -22.60 -12.21
N GLY A 378 5.06 -21.73 -11.35
CA GLY A 378 5.86 -21.08 -10.30
C GLY A 378 6.51 -22.08 -9.35
N MET A 379 5.75 -23.08 -8.90
CA MET A 379 6.26 -24.19 -8.07
C MET A 379 7.32 -25.02 -8.83
N ALA A 380 7.02 -25.38 -10.08
CA ALA A 380 7.94 -26.19 -10.89
C ALA A 380 9.26 -25.45 -11.20
N ASP A 381 9.20 -24.16 -11.43
CA ASP A 381 10.38 -23.30 -11.64
C ASP A 381 11.20 -23.18 -10.36
N ALA A 382 10.56 -22.91 -9.22
CA ALA A 382 11.21 -22.82 -7.92
C ALA A 382 11.93 -24.12 -7.52
N ALA A 383 11.36 -25.27 -7.86
CA ALA A 383 11.97 -26.57 -7.60
C ALA A 383 13.30 -26.80 -8.34
N LYS A 384 13.55 -26.05 -9.43
CA LYS A 384 14.75 -26.18 -10.30
C LYS A 384 15.81 -25.12 -10.03
N ARG A 385 15.46 -24.03 -9.34
CA ARG A 385 16.39 -22.92 -9.08
C ARG A 385 17.36 -23.24 -7.95
N PRO A 386 18.60 -22.70 -8.00
CA PRO A 386 19.54 -22.79 -6.87
C PRO A 386 19.02 -22.09 -5.61
N LEU A 387 18.32 -20.97 -5.77
CA LEU A 387 17.63 -20.27 -4.70
C LEU A 387 16.35 -21.06 -4.35
N ARG A 388 16.49 -22.04 -3.46
CA ARG A 388 15.43 -22.96 -3.05
C ARG A 388 14.73 -22.52 -1.77
N ARG A 389 15.49 -22.12 -0.79
CA ARG A 389 15.00 -21.67 0.50
C ARG A 389 15.61 -20.35 0.90
N ILE A 390 14.83 -19.53 1.55
CA ILE A 390 15.25 -18.30 2.20
C ILE A 390 15.10 -18.50 3.69
N VAL A 391 16.16 -18.18 4.43
CA VAL A 391 16.19 -18.28 5.90
C VAL A 391 16.47 -16.90 6.45
N PHE A 392 15.72 -16.49 7.47
CA PHE A 392 16.00 -15.25 8.16
C PHE A 392 15.85 -15.40 9.67
N SER A 393 16.68 -14.66 10.37
CA SER A 393 16.73 -14.50 11.82
C SER A 393 17.21 -13.09 12.13
N GLY A 394 17.54 -12.78 13.39
CA GLY A 394 18.13 -11.50 13.74
C GLY A 394 18.08 -11.23 15.23
N GLU A 395 18.86 -10.25 15.67
CA GLU A 395 18.87 -9.79 17.05
C GLU A 395 17.64 -8.97 17.45
N ASN A 396 16.91 -8.42 16.45
CA ASN A 396 15.64 -7.74 16.65
C ASN A 396 14.47 -8.74 16.49
N PRO A 397 13.95 -9.34 17.57
CA PRO A 397 12.87 -10.33 17.51
C PRO A 397 11.55 -9.73 16.98
N THR A 398 11.32 -8.43 17.16
CA THR A 398 10.13 -7.74 16.67
C THR A 398 10.13 -7.69 15.14
N ALA A 399 11.26 -7.33 14.52
CA ALA A 399 11.40 -7.31 13.05
C ALA A 399 11.29 -8.72 12.43
N VAL A 400 11.94 -9.72 13.04
CA VAL A 400 11.83 -11.13 12.61
C VAL A 400 10.38 -11.61 12.68
N GLN A 401 9.68 -11.32 13.77
CA GLN A 401 8.29 -11.69 13.98
C GLN A 401 7.36 -10.94 13.03
N TRP A 402 7.63 -9.66 12.79
CA TRP A 402 6.85 -8.86 11.84
C TRP A 402 6.87 -9.49 10.45
N LEU A 403 8.06 -9.84 9.94
CA LEU A 403 8.17 -10.50 8.65
C LEU A 403 7.48 -11.87 8.64
N GLY A 404 7.68 -12.69 9.67
CA GLY A 404 7.02 -13.99 9.78
C GLY A 404 5.48 -13.87 9.74
N ARG A 405 4.90 -12.93 10.50
CA ARG A 405 3.45 -12.64 10.47
C ARG A 405 3.00 -12.15 9.11
N ARG A 406 3.80 -11.27 8.50
CA ARG A 406 3.50 -10.71 7.18
C ARG A 406 3.42 -11.80 6.12
N LEU A 407 4.39 -12.72 6.10
CA LEU A 407 4.39 -13.86 5.16
C LEU A 407 3.15 -14.74 5.35
N LEU A 408 2.78 -15.07 6.58
CA LEU A 408 1.60 -15.87 6.85
C LEU A 408 0.29 -15.17 6.47
N ALA A 409 0.20 -13.86 6.69
CA ALA A 409 -0.94 -13.06 6.25
C ALA A 409 -1.08 -13.05 4.72
N GLU A 410 0.01 -13.27 3.99
CA GLU A 410 0.05 -13.44 2.53
C GLU A 410 -0.15 -14.89 2.07
N GLU A 411 -0.50 -15.81 2.96
CA GLU A 411 -0.56 -17.25 2.66
C GLU A 411 0.79 -17.81 2.15
N LEU A 412 1.91 -17.17 2.52
CA LEU A 412 3.25 -17.67 2.23
C LEU A 412 3.67 -18.65 3.32
N GLU A 413 4.07 -19.85 2.89
CA GLU A 413 4.51 -20.89 3.80
C GLU A 413 5.96 -20.62 4.24
N GLY A 414 6.12 -20.21 5.48
CA GLY A 414 7.41 -19.89 6.09
C GLY A 414 7.45 -20.36 7.54
N PRO A 415 7.56 -21.69 7.78
CA PRO A 415 7.55 -22.20 9.13
C PRO A 415 8.77 -21.69 9.93
N ARG A 416 8.57 -21.53 11.23
CA ARG A 416 9.62 -21.22 12.17
C ARG A 416 10.23 -22.51 12.72
N LEU A 417 11.55 -22.57 12.82
CA LEU A 417 12.24 -23.71 13.39
C LEU A 417 12.01 -23.78 14.91
N ASP A 418 11.71 -24.95 15.44
CA ASP A 418 11.65 -25.22 16.88
C ASP A 418 13.00 -25.71 17.44
N GLN A 419 13.93 -26.13 16.58
CA GLN A 419 15.28 -26.53 16.91
C GLN A 419 16.28 -26.07 15.86
N PRO A 420 17.60 -26.03 16.19
CA PRO A 420 18.60 -25.59 15.21
C PRO A 420 18.65 -26.49 13.96
N TRP A 421 18.88 -25.86 12.81
CA TRP A 421 19.06 -26.51 11.52
C TRP A 421 20.35 -26.07 10.84
N ALA A 422 21.09 -27.02 10.27
CA ALA A 422 22.31 -26.73 9.50
C ALA A 422 22.11 -26.98 8.02
N ALA A 423 22.19 -25.92 7.21
CA ALA A 423 22.29 -26.03 5.76
C ALA A 423 23.75 -26.26 5.35
N GLN A 424 24.01 -27.15 4.39
CA GLN A 424 25.35 -27.47 3.95
C GLN A 424 25.96 -26.35 3.10
N ARG A 425 25.15 -25.65 2.34
CA ARG A 425 25.54 -24.54 1.46
C ARG A 425 24.53 -23.39 1.64
N ALA A 426 24.91 -22.40 2.40
CA ALA A 426 24.11 -21.19 2.58
C ALA A 426 24.89 -19.97 2.08
N HIS A 427 24.18 -19.06 1.43
CA HIS A 427 24.70 -17.81 0.89
C HIS A 427 24.13 -16.66 1.69
N SER A 428 25.00 -15.88 2.32
CA SER A 428 24.57 -14.68 3.03
C SER A 428 24.06 -13.60 2.06
N TYR A 429 23.03 -12.88 2.45
CA TYR A 429 22.56 -11.70 1.72
C TYR A 429 23.64 -10.61 1.67
N LEU A 430 24.51 -10.53 2.68
CA LEU A 430 25.65 -9.60 2.70
C LEU A 430 26.79 -9.99 1.75
N GLY A 431 26.66 -11.13 1.05
CA GLY A 431 27.66 -11.61 0.11
C GLY A 431 28.65 -12.60 0.74
N GLY A 432 29.70 -12.95 -0.02
CA GLY A 432 30.68 -13.94 0.37
C GLY A 432 30.46 -15.30 -0.29
N ALA A 433 31.38 -16.25 -0.03
CA ALA A 433 31.27 -17.62 -0.54
C ALA A 433 30.21 -18.41 0.24
N ALA A 434 29.57 -19.36 -0.46
CA ALA A 434 28.68 -20.29 0.20
C ALA A 434 29.40 -21.11 1.26
N ALA A 435 28.82 -21.25 2.42
CA ALA A 435 29.38 -21.99 3.53
C ALA A 435 28.31 -22.81 4.26
N ARG A 436 28.76 -23.80 5.05
CA ARG A 436 27.85 -24.46 5.98
C ARG A 436 27.42 -23.45 7.05
N GLN A 437 26.09 -23.32 7.23
CA GLN A 437 25.52 -22.38 8.20
C GLN A 437 24.53 -23.11 9.10
N THR A 438 24.64 -22.88 10.41
CA THR A 438 23.67 -23.36 11.39
C THR A 438 22.74 -22.22 11.79
N PHE A 439 21.44 -22.41 11.61
CA PHE A 439 20.39 -21.48 11.97
C PHE A 439 19.82 -21.87 13.33
N PRO A 440 19.68 -20.95 14.28
CA PRO A 440 19.13 -21.26 15.60
C PRO A 440 17.63 -21.57 15.55
N ALA A 441 17.12 -22.20 16.60
CA ALA A 441 15.70 -22.25 16.85
C ALA A 441 15.12 -20.82 16.86
N GLY A 442 13.92 -20.65 16.30
CA GLY A 442 13.32 -19.33 16.12
C GLY A 442 13.54 -18.71 14.74
N SER A 443 14.50 -19.20 13.94
CA SER A 443 14.66 -18.77 12.54
C SER A 443 13.46 -19.19 11.69
N TYR A 444 13.10 -18.34 10.72
CA TYR A 444 12.08 -18.69 9.71
C TYR A 444 12.74 -19.25 8.46
N VAL A 445 12.09 -20.25 7.87
CA VAL A 445 12.56 -20.90 6.62
C VAL A 445 11.43 -20.89 5.60
N VAL A 446 11.60 -20.16 4.52
CA VAL A 446 10.64 -20.08 3.42
C VAL A 446 11.10 -20.98 2.29
N ASP A 447 10.43 -22.12 2.07
CA ASP A 447 10.68 -22.96 0.89
C ASP A 447 9.89 -22.36 -0.28
N LEU A 448 10.61 -21.98 -1.34
CA LEU A 448 10.02 -21.33 -2.51
C LEU A 448 9.21 -22.31 -3.39
N ASN A 449 9.28 -23.64 -3.15
CA ASN A 449 8.42 -24.62 -3.80
C ASN A 449 7.03 -24.69 -3.15
N GLN A 450 6.29 -23.61 -3.28
CA GLN A 450 4.94 -23.41 -2.74
C GLN A 450 4.05 -22.70 -3.76
N PRO A 451 2.71 -22.71 -3.64
CA PRO A 451 1.81 -22.08 -4.61
C PRO A 451 2.14 -20.62 -4.91
N GLN A 452 2.52 -19.86 -3.89
CA GLN A 452 2.89 -18.45 -4.03
C GLN A 452 4.40 -18.23 -4.29
N ALA A 453 5.07 -19.17 -4.96
CA ALA A 453 6.51 -19.13 -5.24
C ALA A 453 6.98 -17.80 -5.85
N ARG A 454 6.22 -17.25 -6.79
CA ARG A 454 6.58 -16.00 -7.50
C ARG A 454 6.54 -14.78 -6.59
N LEU A 455 5.49 -14.64 -5.80
CA LEU A 455 5.41 -13.58 -4.80
C LEU A 455 6.49 -13.74 -3.72
N ALA A 456 6.65 -14.96 -3.16
CA ALA A 456 7.68 -15.24 -2.16
C ALA A 456 9.08 -14.88 -2.67
N THR A 457 9.39 -15.24 -3.92
CA THR A 457 10.66 -14.88 -4.55
C THR A 457 10.77 -13.37 -4.70
N ALA A 458 9.79 -12.71 -5.30
CA ALA A 458 9.83 -11.28 -5.61
C ALA A 458 10.07 -10.40 -4.37
N ILE A 459 9.48 -10.75 -3.22
CA ILE A 459 9.59 -9.93 -2.00
C ILE A 459 10.76 -10.29 -1.09
N LEU A 460 11.34 -11.49 -1.26
CA LEU A 460 12.39 -11.99 -0.37
C LEU A 460 13.75 -12.14 -1.06
N GLU A 461 13.84 -12.26 -2.39
CA GLU A 461 15.12 -12.47 -3.06
C GLU A 461 16.12 -11.34 -2.77
N PRO A 462 17.43 -11.66 -2.64
CA PRO A 462 18.43 -10.65 -2.32
C PRO A 462 18.66 -9.65 -3.46
N ARG A 463 18.34 -10.01 -4.69
CA ARG A 463 18.54 -9.17 -5.89
C ARG A 463 17.51 -9.51 -6.94
N THR A 464 16.77 -8.52 -7.40
CA THR A 464 15.90 -8.63 -8.55
C THR A 464 16.64 -8.16 -9.80
N ALA A 465 16.70 -9.01 -10.83
CA ALA A 465 17.41 -8.69 -12.06
C ALA A 465 16.56 -7.79 -12.97
N PHE A 466 17.20 -6.78 -13.57
CA PHE A 466 16.63 -6.06 -14.70
C PHE A 466 16.96 -6.77 -16.03
N ASP A 467 16.12 -6.58 -17.03
CA ASP A 467 16.43 -6.98 -18.40
C ASP A 467 17.74 -6.32 -18.87
N SER A 468 18.61 -7.10 -19.49
CA SER A 468 19.94 -6.63 -19.88
C SER A 468 19.93 -5.59 -21.00
N ALA A 469 18.93 -5.61 -21.89
CA ALA A 469 18.78 -4.58 -22.92
C ALA A 469 18.32 -3.27 -22.31
N PHE A 470 17.34 -3.33 -21.38
CA PHE A 470 16.91 -2.18 -20.61
C PHE A 470 18.09 -1.53 -19.85
N VAL A 471 18.89 -2.33 -19.13
CA VAL A 471 20.05 -1.79 -18.39
C VAL A 471 21.05 -1.10 -19.32
N ARG A 472 21.37 -1.70 -20.48
CA ARG A 472 22.28 -1.06 -21.45
C ARG A 472 21.74 0.28 -21.96
N GLU A 473 20.43 0.34 -22.22
CA GLU A 473 19.78 1.59 -22.63
C GLU A 473 19.85 2.68 -21.54
N GLN A 474 19.54 2.32 -20.29
CA GLN A 474 19.65 3.26 -19.18
C GLN A 474 21.09 3.75 -18.93
N GLN A 475 22.07 2.85 -19.07
CA GLN A 475 23.48 3.22 -18.99
C GLN A 475 23.89 4.17 -20.13
N ALA A 476 23.40 3.95 -21.35
CA ALA A 476 23.63 4.83 -22.46
C ALA A 476 22.99 6.21 -22.25
N ALA A 477 21.75 6.26 -21.73
CA ALA A 477 21.07 7.50 -21.35
C ALA A 477 21.85 8.25 -20.27
N TYR A 478 22.35 7.54 -19.25
CA TYR A 478 23.20 8.13 -18.21
C TYR A 478 24.46 8.77 -18.80
N GLN A 479 25.17 8.06 -19.70
CA GLN A 479 26.36 8.58 -20.37
C GLN A 479 26.04 9.82 -21.23
N ARG A 480 24.90 9.83 -21.94
CA ARG A 480 24.45 11.01 -22.70
C ARG A 480 24.19 12.19 -21.78
N ASN A 481 23.49 11.96 -20.66
CA ASN A 481 23.22 12.98 -19.66
C ASN A 481 24.50 13.55 -19.02
N GLN A 482 25.50 12.72 -18.76
CA GLN A 482 26.80 13.18 -18.25
C GLN A 482 27.49 14.13 -19.25
N ARG A 483 27.38 13.87 -20.55
CA ARG A 483 27.95 14.76 -21.59
C ARG A 483 27.17 16.06 -21.74
N ARG A 484 25.86 16.06 -21.47
CA ARG A 484 25.01 17.27 -21.53
C ARG A 484 25.21 18.20 -20.32
N GLY A 485 25.76 17.67 -19.24
CA GLY A 485 25.94 18.41 -17.99
C GLY A 485 24.61 18.65 -17.25
N GLU A 486 24.51 19.78 -16.55
CA GLU A 486 23.30 20.15 -15.79
C GLU A 486 22.25 20.89 -16.62
N SER A 487 22.34 20.86 -17.95
CA SER A 487 21.35 21.50 -18.82
C SER A 487 19.96 20.90 -18.66
N ALA A 488 18.94 21.69 -18.97
CA ALA A 488 17.52 21.31 -18.84
C ALA A 488 17.08 20.14 -19.75
N ASP A 489 17.87 19.79 -20.77
CA ASP A 489 17.52 18.77 -21.79
C ASP A 489 18.02 17.36 -21.44
N ARG A 490 18.09 17.02 -20.17
CA ARG A 490 18.44 15.66 -19.75
C ARG A 490 17.34 14.68 -20.13
N GLU A 491 17.74 13.54 -20.68
CA GLU A 491 16.84 12.42 -20.91
C GLU A 491 16.33 11.88 -19.56
N ARG A 492 15.05 11.58 -19.49
CA ARG A 492 14.49 10.82 -18.34
C ARG A 492 15.02 9.40 -18.40
N TYR A 493 15.35 8.84 -17.24
CA TYR A 493 15.61 7.41 -17.13
C TYR A 493 14.31 6.63 -17.16
N GLY A 494 14.36 5.42 -17.71
CA GLY A 494 13.18 4.56 -17.82
C GLY A 494 12.82 3.83 -16.51
N PHE A 495 13.46 4.17 -15.38
CA PHE A 495 13.03 3.71 -14.07
C PHE A 495 11.84 4.56 -13.63
N TYR A 496 10.71 3.90 -13.39
CA TYR A 496 9.50 4.62 -13.01
C TYR A 496 9.58 5.11 -11.55
N ASP A 497 9.86 4.21 -10.60
CA ASP A 497 9.81 4.52 -9.18
C ASP A 497 10.75 3.59 -8.35
N VAL A 498 10.19 2.65 -7.57
CA VAL A 498 10.91 1.81 -6.61
C VAL A 498 11.71 0.71 -7.29
N THR A 499 13.02 0.67 -7.06
CA THR A 499 13.94 -0.31 -7.68
C THR A 499 14.60 -1.26 -6.68
N ALA A 500 14.36 -1.09 -5.38
CA ALA A 500 14.90 -1.94 -4.32
C ALA A 500 13.91 -2.07 -3.17
N TRP A 501 13.57 -3.29 -2.76
CA TRP A 501 12.51 -3.53 -1.78
C TRP A 501 12.66 -4.80 -0.94
N SER A 502 13.68 -5.64 -1.15
CA SER A 502 13.83 -6.94 -0.46
C SER A 502 13.58 -6.81 1.05
N LEU A 503 12.53 -7.44 1.55
CA LEU A 503 12.08 -7.27 2.93
C LEU A 503 13.13 -7.65 3.99
N PRO A 504 13.94 -8.71 3.81
CA PRO A 504 15.01 -9.00 4.76
C PRO A 504 16.01 -7.85 4.90
N TYR A 505 16.38 -7.17 3.81
CA TYR A 505 17.25 -5.98 3.87
C TYR A 505 16.55 -4.78 4.50
N ALA A 506 15.30 -4.52 4.10
CA ALA A 506 14.53 -3.39 4.62
C ALA A 506 14.34 -3.45 6.13
N LEU A 507 14.31 -4.66 6.70
CA LEU A 507 14.14 -4.92 8.13
C LEU A 507 15.46 -5.16 8.88
N GLY A 508 16.60 -5.08 8.18
CA GLY A 508 17.92 -5.31 8.79
C GLY A 508 18.10 -6.72 9.37
N LEU A 509 17.50 -7.73 8.73
CA LEU A 509 17.55 -9.11 9.19
C LEU A 509 18.81 -9.84 8.72
N ASP A 510 19.28 -10.79 9.53
CA ASP A 510 20.25 -11.79 9.09
C ASP A 510 19.56 -12.78 8.15
N ALA A 511 19.79 -12.62 6.85
CA ALA A 511 19.15 -13.41 5.84
C ALA A 511 20.13 -14.20 5.00
N TRP A 512 19.69 -15.39 4.58
CA TRP A 512 20.47 -16.35 3.82
C TRP A 512 19.56 -17.04 2.82
N TRP A 513 20.14 -17.51 1.74
CA TRP A 513 19.46 -18.43 0.83
C TRP A 513 20.31 -19.70 0.64
N THR A 514 19.64 -20.82 0.28
CA THR A 514 20.29 -22.11 0.12
C THR A 514 19.59 -22.95 -0.95
N ASP A 515 20.36 -23.83 -1.60
CA ASP A 515 19.88 -24.91 -2.47
C ASP A 515 19.51 -26.20 -1.70
N ASP A 516 19.74 -26.23 -0.38
CA ASP A 516 19.45 -27.39 0.45
C ASP A 516 17.95 -27.66 0.51
N ALA A 517 17.53 -28.82 0.00
CA ALA A 517 16.14 -29.28 -0.04
C ALA A 517 15.85 -30.38 1.00
N ALA A 518 16.81 -30.70 1.88
CA ALA A 518 16.62 -31.73 2.91
C ALA A 518 15.41 -31.38 3.80
N PRO A 519 14.70 -32.38 4.35
CA PRO A 519 13.63 -32.14 5.29
C PRO A 519 14.12 -31.28 6.47
N LEU A 520 13.29 -30.30 6.87
CA LEU A 520 13.59 -29.49 8.04
C LEU A 520 13.38 -30.33 9.31
N PRO A 521 14.23 -30.13 10.33
CA PRO A 521 14.15 -30.90 11.55
C PRO A 521 12.99 -30.43 12.45
N GLY A 522 12.48 -31.31 13.30
CA GLY A 522 11.53 -31.01 14.36
C GLY A 522 10.11 -30.72 13.91
N ALA A 523 9.29 -30.23 14.83
CA ALA A 523 7.95 -29.75 14.56
C ALA A 523 8.01 -28.32 14.04
N LEU A 524 7.56 -28.09 12.82
CA LEU A 524 7.55 -26.76 12.22
C LEU A 524 6.42 -25.92 12.82
N VAL A 525 6.74 -24.77 13.40
CA VAL A 525 5.75 -23.85 13.96
C VAL A 525 5.20 -22.97 12.83
N THR A 526 3.94 -23.21 12.48
CA THR A 526 3.25 -22.48 11.40
C THR A 526 2.43 -21.27 11.89
N THR A 527 2.37 -21.05 13.21
CA THR A 527 1.69 -19.89 13.79
C THR A 527 2.65 -18.72 14.01
N PRO A 528 2.23 -17.47 13.73
CA PRO A 528 3.13 -16.31 13.83
C PRO A 528 3.43 -15.85 15.24
N ALA A 529 2.85 -16.51 16.26
CA ALA A 529 3.04 -16.11 17.63
C ALA A 529 4.41 -16.58 18.17
N LEU A 530 5.29 -15.63 18.50
CA LEU A 530 6.35 -15.92 19.46
C LEU A 530 5.69 -16.22 20.83
N PRO A 531 6.27 -17.13 21.64
CA PRO A 531 5.84 -17.22 23.03
C PRO A 531 5.94 -15.82 23.65
N ALA A 532 4.87 -15.37 24.30
CA ALA A 532 4.92 -14.13 25.06
C ALA A 532 6.12 -14.19 26.03
N PRO A 533 6.92 -13.13 26.15
CA PRO A 533 7.97 -13.09 27.15
C PRO A 533 7.40 -13.45 28.53
N ALA A 534 8.16 -14.19 29.30
CA ALA A 534 7.78 -14.48 30.69
C ALA A 534 7.55 -13.14 31.42
N ALA A 535 6.48 -13.07 32.19
CA ALA A 535 6.27 -11.89 33.02
C ALA A 535 7.47 -11.71 33.96
N PRO A 536 8.03 -10.49 34.04
CA PRO A 536 9.15 -10.27 34.94
C PRO A 536 8.72 -10.56 36.39
N GLY A 537 9.62 -11.18 37.16
CA GLY A 537 9.42 -11.32 38.60
C GLY A 537 9.34 -9.95 39.29
N ARG A 538 9.02 -9.93 40.56
CA ARG A 538 9.03 -8.67 41.35
C ARG A 538 10.47 -8.22 41.60
N ALA A 539 10.85 -7.07 41.09
CA ALA A 539 12.15 -6.48 41.32
C ALA A 539 12.24 -5.87 42.72
N ARG A 540 13.40 -6.02 43.39
CA ARG A 540 13.71 -5.28 44.63
C ARG A 540 14.41 -3.94 44.34
N SER A 541 15.20 -3.90 43.26
CA SER A 541 15.99 -2.73 42.86
C SER A 541 15.40 -2.01 41.65
N SER A 542 15.41 -2.68 40.51
CA SER A 542 15.04 -2.03 39.23
C SER A 542 14.52 -3.03 38.23
N TYR A 543 13.70 -2.56 37.30
CA TYR A 543 13.37 -3.25 36.05
C TYR A 543 14.28 -2.73 34.94
N LEU A 544 14.84 -3.65 34.16
CA LEU A 544 15.81 -3.37 33.10
C LEU A 544 15.30 -3.96 31.78
N PHE A 545 15.37 -3.20 30.73
CA PHE A 545 15.05 -3.66 29.35
C PHE A 545 15.86 -2.88 28.32
N THR A 546 16.38 -3.61 27.33
CA THR A 546 17.27 -3.03 26.33
C THR A 546 16.48 -2.25 25.31
N ASN A 547 17.07 -1.24 24.70
CA ASN A 547 16.48 -0.52 23.57
C ASN A 547 16.80 -1.23 22.25
N ALA A 548 16.59 -2.55 22.20
CA ALA A 548 16.91 -3.38 21.04
C ALA A 548 15.76 -3.48 20.03
N ASP A 549 14.53 -3.16 20.46
CA ASP A 549 13.33 -3.29 19.66
C ASP A 549 12.26 -2.24 20.00
N GLU A 550 11.27 -2.14 19.15
CA GLU A 550 10.17 -1.18 19.28
C GLU A 550 9.29 -1.45 20.50
N SER A 551 9.14 -2.71 20.92
CA SER A 551 8.32 -3.07 22.08
C SER A 551 8.90 -2.48 23.38
N SER A 552 10.21 -2.44 23.49
CA SER A 552 10.94 -1.83 24.60
C SER A 552 10.81 -0.31 24.59
N ALA A 553 10.97 0.33 23.44
CA ALA A 553 10.76 1.77 23.29
C ALA A 553 9.31 2.17 23.64
N ARG A 554 8.33 1.41 23.15
CA ARG A 554 6.90 1.60 23.45
C ARG A 554 6.60 1.42 24.94
N LEU A 555 7.21 0.43 25.59
CA LEU A 555 7.10 0.21 27.04
C LEU A 555 7.63 1.44 27.82
N ALA A 556 8.82 1.93 27.47
CA ALA A 556 9.40 3.10 28.12
C ALA A 556 8.53 4.36 27.95
N MET A 557 8.05 4.62 26.74
CA MET A 557 7.20 5.78 26.43
C MET A 557 5.84 5.69 27.14
N THR A 558 5.22 4.50 27.19
CA THR A 558 3.96 4.29 27.89
C THR A 558 4.12 4.56 29.39
N LEU A 559 5.17 4.03 30.02
CA LEU A 559 5.46 4.28 31.43
C LEU A 559 5.68 5.78 31.73
N LEU A 560 6.44 6.46 30.87
CA LEU A 560 6.67 7.91 31.02
C LEU A 560 5.37 8.72 30.93
N ARG A 561 4.47 8.38 30.01
CA ARG A 561 3.16 9.04 29.84
C ARG A 561 2.21 8.78 31.01
N GLU A 562 2.30 7.62 31.62
CA GLU A 562 1.55 7.26 32.82
C GLU A 562 2.14 7.86 34.11
N GLY A 563 3.22 8.64 33.99
CA GLY A 563 3.85 9.36 35.11
C GLY A 563 4.88 8.55 35.89
N PHE A 564 5.23 7.34 35.44
CA PHE A 564 6.33 6.58 36.02
C PHE A 564 7.69 7.19 35.64
N ARG A 565 8.66 7.05 36.54
CA ARG A 565 10.02 7.53 36.32
C ARG A 565 10.84 6.46 35.65
N VAL A 566 11.20 6.70 34.41
CA VAL A 566 12.09 5.86 33.61
C VAL A 566 13.41 6.60 33.43
N ALA A 567 14.50 5.88 33.49
CA ALA A 567 15.84 6.36 33.20
C ALA A 567 16.48 5.49 32.10
N PHE A 568 17.62 5.91 31.58
CA PHE A 568 18.43 5.10 30.67
C PHE A 568 19.88 5.13 31.03
N ALA A 569 20.61 4.05 30.74
CA ALA A 569 22.02 3.92 31.01
C ALA A 569 22.86 4.55 29.87
N THR A 570 23.72 5.50 30.22
CA THR A 570 24.67 6.12 29.28
C THR A 570 25.96 5.28 29.12
N GLU A 571 26.18 4.34 30.00
CA GLU A 571 27.27 3.36 30.00
C GLU A 571 26.70 1.96 30.13
N PRO A 572 27.44 0.89 29.72
CA PRO A 572 27.03 -0.49 30.00
C PRO A 572 26.92 -0.71 31.52
N ILE A 573 25.88 -1.40 31.96
CA ILE A 573 25.63 -1.69 33.37
C ILE A 573 25.57 -3.20 33.63
N MET A 574 25.89 -3.59 34.86
CA MET A 574 25.77 -4.95 35.34
C MET A 574 24.69 -5.02 36.41
N ALA A 575 23.87 -6.08 36.39
CA ALA A 575 22.88 -6.37 37.42
C ALA A 575 22.60 -7.86 37.48
N ASP A 576 22.64 -8.43 38.68
CA ASP A 576 22.38 -9.86 38.97
C ASP A 576 23.14 -10.80 38.00
N GLY A 577 24.41 -10.54 37.72
CA GLY A 577 25.25 -11.31 36.81
C GLY A 577 25.02 -11.12 35.33
N VAL A 578 24.10 -10.21 34.90
CA VAL A 578 23.76 -9.94 33.52
C VAL A 578 24.32 -8.59 33.09
N ALA A 579 24.98 -8.56 31.93
CA ALA A 579 25.46 -7.34 31.29
C ALA A 579 24.36 -6.72 30.42
N PHE A 580 24.12 -5.43 30.58
CA PHE A 580 23.19 -4.65 29.80
C PHE A 580 23.95 -3.56 29.03
N PRO A 581 23.67 -3.39 27.73
CA PRO A 581 24.37 -2.40 26.91
C PRO A 581 23.99 -0.96 27.29
N ARG A 582 24.75 -0.01 26.77
CA ARG A 582 24.39 1.40 26.76
C ARG A 582 23.03 1.57 26.07
N GLY A 583 22.18 2.49 26.57
CA GLY A 583 20.84 2.71 26.09
C GLY A 583 19.76 1.86 26.77
N THR A 584 20.16 0.96 27.72
CA THR A 584 19.20 0.16 28.51
C THR A 584 18.30 1.08 29.32
N PHE A 585 17.00 0.85 29.27
CA PHE A 585 16.02 1.52 30.11
C PHE A 585 16.07 0.93 31.54
N VAL A 586 15.97 1.81 32.52
CA VAL A 586 16.03 1.47 33.94
C VAL A 586 14.86 2.09 34.69
N VAL A 587 14.00 1.26 35.27
CA VAL A 587 12.88 1.70 36.11
C VAL A 587 13.21 1.32 37.57
N ARG A 588 13.69 2.29 38.36
CA ARG A 588 14.04 2.09 39.75
C ARG A 588 12.79 1.98 40.59
N VAL A 589 12.64 0.87 41.34
CA VAL A 589 11.45 0.60 42.16
C VAL A 589 11.21 1.72 43.17
N GLN A 590 12.25 2.09 43.91
CA GLN A 590 12.14 3.10 44.99
C GLN A 590 11.86 4.52 44.52
N ARG A 591 11.91 4.76 43.23
CA ARG A 591 11.59 6.06 42.60
C ARG A 591 10.18 6.10 42.02
N ASN A 592 9.45 5.00 42.11
CA ASN A 592 8.11 4.82 41.53
C ASN A 592 7.11 4.34 42.60
N PRO A 593 5.81 4.54 42.43
CA PRO A 593 4.80 3.93 43.29
C PRO A 593 4.80 2.40 43.14
N ASP A 594 4.31 1.69 44.17
CA ASP A 594 4.32 0.21 44.20
C ASP A 594 3.53 -0.43 43.05
N THR A 595 2.58 0.29 42.48
CA THR A 595 1.82 -0.11 41.25
C THR A 595 2.71 -0.34 40.01
N VAL A 596 3.97 0.11 40.04
CA VAL A 596 4.95 -0.10 38.95
C VAL A 596 5.18 -1.58 38.64
N HIS A 597 5.12 -2.44 39.66
CA HIS A 597 5.34 -3.89 39.49
C HIS A 597 4.28 -4.53 38.60
N ASP A 598 3.02 -4.30 38.92
CA ASP A 598 1.90 -4.87 38.18
C ASP A 598 1.81 -4.25 36.80
N ARG A 599 2.07 -2.92 36.71
CA ARG A 599 1.99 -2.22 35.42
C ARG A 599 3.07 -2.68 34.44
N ILE A 600 4.32 -2.84 34.89
CA ILE A 600 5.38 -3.35 34.02
C ILE A 600 5.09 -4.79 33.58
N ALA A 601 4.61 -5.64 34.50
CA ALA A 601 4.27 -7.02 34.17
C ALA A 601 3.13 -7.11 33.12
N ALA A 602 2.13 -6.22 33.23
CA ALA A 602 1.05 -6.14 32.25
C ALA A 602 1.54 -5.65 30.89
N LEU A 603 2.28 -4.52 30.86
CA LEU A 603 2.80 -3.92 29.62
C LEU A 603 3.82 -4.82 28.93
N ALA A 604 4.72 -5.48 29.67
CA ALA A 604 5.69 -6.41 29.09
C ALA A 604 4.98 -7.54 28.33
N ARG A 605 3.89 -8.07 28.88
CA ARG A 605 3.07 -9.10 28.23
C ARG A 605 2.31 -8.56 27.03
N GLU A 606 1.67 -7.39 27.18
CA GLU A 606 0.88 -6.74 26.13
C GLU A 606 1.71 -6.39 24.91
N LEU A 607 2.90 -5.83 25.15
CA LEU A 607 3.79 -5.32 24.11
C LEU A 607 4.80 -6.37 23.60
N GLY A 608 4.94 -7.50 24.30
CA GLY A 608 5.96 -8.50 23.96
C GLY A 608 7.37 -8.10 24.38
N ALA A 609 7.54 -7.14 25.29
CA ALA A 609 8.85 -6.65 25.73
C ALA A 609 9.51 -7.56 26.74
N THR A 610 10.81 -7.83 26.54
CA THR A 610 11.61 -8.61 27.51
C THR A 610 12.12 -7.69 28.61
N VAL A 611 11.71 -7.97 29.85
CA VAL A 611 12.07 -7.17 31.05
C VAL A 611 12.74 -8.05 32.09
N THR A 612 13.88 -7.61 32.59
CA THR A 612 14.62 -8.27 33.70
C THR A 612 14.32 -7.54 35.01
N ALA A 613 13.98 -8.32 36.04
CA ALA A 613 13.74 -7.81 37.39
C ALA A 613 15.01 -7.94 38.23
N ALA A 614 15.77 -6.87 38.39
CA ALA A 614 17.00 -6.85 39.17
C ALA A 614 16.71 -6.80 40.68
N GLN A 615 17.40 -7.67 41.43
CA GLN A 615 17.25 -7.76 42.86
C GLN A 615 18.22 -6.83 43.61
N SER A 616 19.34 -6.46 42.97
CA SER A 616 20.36 -5.58 43.55
C SER A 616 20.67 -4.40 42.61
N ALA A 617 21.03 -3.26 43.18
CA ALA A 617 21.64 -2.14 42.44
C ALA A 617 23.18 -2.24 42.41
N PHE A 618 23.75 -3.20 43.12
CA PHE A 618 25.19 -3.40 43.18
C PHE A 618 25.68 -4.09 41.90
N PRO A 619 26.69 -3.58 41.19
CA PRO A 619 27.25 -4.26 40.03
C PRO A 619 28.12 -5.44 40.48
N ASP A 620 27.76 -6.66 40.07
CA ASP A 620 28.49 -7.87 40.41
C ASP A 620 29.92 -7.87 39.84
N THR A 621 30.06 -7.27 38.68
CA THR A 621 31.34 -7.01 38.01
C THR A 621 31.26 -5.65 37.30
N GLY A 622 32.39 -5.12 36.87
CA GLY A 622 32.41 -3.85 36.16
C GLY A 622 32.26 -2.63 37.08
N ARG A 623 32.02 -1.48 36.50
CA ARG A 623 32.03 -0.19 37.18
C ARG A 623 30.62 0.32 37.53
N PHE A 624 29.62 0.02 36.66
CA PHE A 624 28.32 0.68 36.72
C PHE A 624 27.21 -0.34 36.95
N GLY A 625 26.25 0.00 37.79
CA GLY A 625 25.02 -0.74 38.06
C GLY A 625 23.79 0.13 37.92
N PRO A 626 22.58 -0.41 38.14
CA PRO A 626 21.29 0.33 37.97
C PRO A 626 21.19 1.59 38.84
N GLY A 627 21.99 1.66 39.94
CA GLY A 627 22.04 2.81 40.85
C GLY A 627 23.01 3.93 40.44
N SER A 628 23.85 3.71 39.41
CA SER A 628 24.94 4.62 39.06
C SER A 628 24.45 5.98 38.58
N GLU A 629 25.29 7.01 38.66
CA GLU A 629 25.03 8.35 38.10
C GLU A 629 24.96 8.34 36.57
N SER A 630 25.60 7.36 35.92
CA SER A 630 25.47 7.11 34.48
C SER A 630 24.08 6.65 34.07
N VAL A 631 23.14 6.40 34.99
CA VAL A 631 21.75 6.11 34.73
C VAL A 631 20.91 7.39 34.89
N VAL A 632 20.62 8.03 33.76
CA VAL A 632 20.06 9.39 33.66
C VAL A 632 18.53 9.32 33.50
N PRO A 633 17.76 10.14 34.23
CA PRO A 633 16.31 10.14 34.08
C PRO A 633 15.87 10.65 32.72
N LEU A 634 14.89 9.99 32.12
CA LEU A 634 14.19 10.46 30.94
C LEU A 634 13.06 11.43 31.32
N LYS A 635 12.79 12.34 30.41
CA LYS A 635 11.57 13.19 30.43
C LYS A 635 10.65 12.71 29.33
N ALA A 636 9.35 12.72 29.59
CA ALA A 636 8.35 12.47 28.58
C ALA A 636 8.50 13.51 27.43
N PRO A 637 8.72 13.08 26.20
CA PRO A 637 8.92 14.01 25.10
C PRO A 637 7.61 14.73 24.74
N ARG A 638 7.71 16.02 24.43
CA ARG A 638 6.66 16.82 23.81
C ARG A 638 7.16 17.22 22.42
N ILE A 639 6.57 16.60 21.40
CA ILE A 639 7.11 16.58 20.04
C ILE A 639 6.32 17.53 19.14
N LEU A 640 7.02 18.43 18.45
CA LEU A 640 6.54 19.13 17.26
C LEU A 640 6.96 18.34 16.03
N LEU A 641 6.05 18.15 15.09
CA LEU A 641 6.32 17.56 13.79
C LEU A 641 6.04 18.59 12.70
N ALA A 642 7.08 19.03 11.99
CA ALA A 642 6.95 20.02 10.93
C ALA A 642 6.22 19.45 9.71
N GLY A 643 5.25 20.19 9.18
CA GLY A 643 4.49 19.90 7.99
C GLY A 643 4.23 21.16 7.18
N GLY A 644 3.52 21.07 6.07
CA GLY A 644 3.19 22.20 5.22
C GLY A 644 4.03 22.27 3.94
N ASP A 645 3.84 23.31 3.15
CA ASP A 645 4.51 23.49 1.87
C ASP A 645 6.02 23.40 1.99
N GLY A 646 6.65 22.55 1.16
CA GLY A 646 8.08 22.29 1.17
C GLY A 646 8.50 21.09 2.01
N VAL A 647 7.58 20.49 2.77
CA VAL A 647 7.78 19.20 3.46
C VAL A 647 7.23 18.08 2.59
N GLU A 648 8.00 16.99 2.46
CA GLU A 648 7.54 15.81 1.73
C GLU A 648 6.40 15.12 2.51
N THR A 649 5.29 14.87 1.82
CA THR A 649 4.03 14.47 2.44
C THR A 649 4.10 13.08 3.06
N THR A 650 4.75 12.12 2.39
CA THR A 650 4.86 10.73 2.87
C THR A 650 5.87 10.61 4.00
N SER A 651 6.95 11.39 3.98
CA SER A 651 7.91 11.47 5.09
C SER A 651 7.24 12.01 6.37
N PHE A 652 6.43 13.07 6.24
CA PHE A 652 5.61 13.57 7.34
C PHE A 652 4.64 12.50 7.85
N GLY A 653 3.95 11.85 6.93
CA GLY A 653 2.94 10.83 7.26
C GLY A 653 3.51 9.61 7.96
N ALA A 654 4.65 9.10 7.48
CA ALA A 654 5.34 7.96 8.08
C ALA A 654 5.72 8.23 9.54
N LEU A 655 6.24 9.43 9.83
CA LEU A 655 6.59 9.84 11.20
C LEU A 655 5.33 10.02 12.07
N TRP A 656 4.31 10.67 11.54
CA TRP A 656 3.04 10.84 12.27
C TRP A 656 2.46 9.48 12.67
N PHE A 657 2.35 8.55 11.72
CA PHE A 657 1.87 7.18 11.95
C PHE A 657 2.76 6.43 12.96
N TYR A 658 4.08 6.48 12.80
CA TYR A 658 5.02 5.81 13.68
C TYR A 658 4.88 6.27 15.13
N PHE A 659 4.88 7.57 15.38
CA PHE A 659 4.74 8.08 16.74
C PHE A 659 3.38 7.79 17.33
N GLU A 660 2.30 8.06 16.59
CA GLU A 660 0.95 7.95 17.12
C GLU A 660 0.50 6.49 17.24
N ARG A 661 0.71 5.68 16.20
CA ARG A 661 0.18 4.31 16.11
C ARG A 661 1.13 3.25 16.63
N GLU A 662 2.41 3.36 16.30
CA GLU A 662 3.39 2.34 16.68
C GLU A 662 3.96 2.59 18.08
N LEU A 663 4.36 3.82 18.40
CA LEU A 663 4.90 4.16 19.72
C LEU A 663 3.84 4.62 20.72
N GLY A 664 2.66 5.03 20.29
CA GLY A 664 1.63 5.61 21.14
C GLY A 664 2.03 6.97 21.75
N VAL A 665 2.90 7.73 21.08
CA VAL A 665 3.37 9.04 21.50
C VAL A 665 2.69 10.11 20.65
N PRO A 666 1.88 11.02 21.23
CA PRO A 666 1.25 12.08 20.47
C PRO A 666 2.30 13.07 19.96
N VAL A 667 2.13 13.48 18.72
CA VAL A 667 2.89 14.59 18.10
C VAL A 667 1.95 15.75 17.84
N VAL A 668 2.49 16.95 17.80
CA VAL A 668 1.76 18.16 17.41
C VAL A 668 2.25 18.61 16.03
N PRO A 669 1.43 18.42 14.99
CA PRO A 669 1.76 18.95 13.67
C PRO A 669 1.86 20.47 13.71
N VAL A 670 2.92 21.01 13.13
CA VAL A 670 3.13 22.45 13.04
C VAL A 670 3.47 22.84 11.60
N ASN A 671 2.89 23.92 11.11
CA ASN A 671 3.20 24.39 9.77
C ASN A 671 4.61 24.95 9.72
N LEU A 672 5.41 24.51 8.75
CA LEU A 672 6.78 24.98 8.53
C LEU A 672 6.87 26.52 8.49
N ALA A 673 5.93 27.16 7.82
CA ALA A 673 5.85 28.62 7.71
C ALA A 673 5.65 29.34 9.06
N THR A 674 5.17 28.64 10.09
CA THR A 674 4.96 29.24 11.42
C THR A 674 6.11 29.01 12.39
N LEU A 675 7.10 28.17 12.05
CA LEU A 675 8.21 27.85 12.94
C LEU A 675 9.04 29.07 13.34
N ALA A 676 9.20 30.05 12.44
CA ALA A 676 9.95 31.26 12.73
C ALA A 676 9.37 32.07 13.91
N THR A 677 8.09 31.94 14.19
CA THR A 677 7.36 32.67 15.24
C THR A 677 6.77 31.79 16.35
N ALA A 678 6.93 30.44 16.24
CA ALA A 678 6.37 29.50 17.20
C ALA A 678 6.99 29.64 18.60
N ASP A 679 6.18 29.37 19.62
CA ASP A 679 6.65 29.24 21.00
C ASP A 679 7.06 27.79 21.29
N PHE A 680 8.37 27.59 21.46
CA PHE A 680 8.95 26.29 21.76
C PHE A 680 9.07 25.97 23.25
N SER A 681 8.70 26.90 24.16
CA SER A 681 8.96 26.78 25.60
C SER A 681 8.40 25.53 26.23
N SER A 682 7.29 25.03 25.73
CA SER A 682 6.61 23.83 26.23
C SER A 682 6.99 22.54 25.51
N TYR A 683 7.85 22.59 24.50
CA TYR A 683 8.27 21.44 23.69
C TYR A 683 9.71 21.03 23.96
N THR A 684 10.01 19.77 23.74
CA THR A 684 11.35 19.21 23.99
C THR A 684 12.02 18.72 22.70
N VAL A 685 11.23 18.40 21.67
CA VAL A 685 11.72 17.88 20.39
C VAL A 685 10.99 18.56 19.25
N LEU A 686 11.74 18.98 18.23
CA LEU A 686 11.24 19.36 16.89
C LEU A 686 11.75 18.33 15.89
N ILE A 687 10.85 17.69 15.18
CA ILE A 687 11.17 16.78 14.07
C ILE A 687 10.86 17.50 12.76
N ILE A 688 11.85 17.55 11.87
CA ILE A 688 11.72 18.07 10.52
C ILE A 688 11.84 16.90 9.57
N PRO A 689 10.73 16.44 8.96
CA PRO A 689 10.75 15.39 7.93
C PRO A 689 11.55 15.86 6.71
N GLU A 690 11.71 14.97 5.70
CA GLU A 690 12.29 15.38 4.43
C GLU A 690 11.64 16.67 3.91
N ALA A 691 12.48 17.68 3.70
CA ALA A 691 12.02 19.00 3.33
C ALA A 691 12.98 19.67 2.35
N SER A 692 12.46 20.56 1.50
CA SER A 692 13.27 21.41 0.66
C SER A 692 14.12 22.36 1.51
N GLY A 693 15.44 22.19 1.49
CA GLY A 693 16.37 23.04 2.25
C GLY A 693 16.23 24.53 1.91
N ASN A 694 16.02 24.87 0.65
CA ASN A 694 15.78 26.26 0.21
C ASN A 694 14.47 26.81 0.78
N ARG A 695 13.42 25.98 0.89
CA ARG A 695 12.15 26.39 1.47
C ARG A 695 12.29 26.58 2.98
N LEU A 696 12.92 25.63 3.66
CA LEU A 696 13.18 25.71 5.10
C LEU A 696 13.96 26.97 5.47
N ALA A 697 15.05 27.26 4.75
CA ALA A 697 15.87 28.47 4.97
C ALA A 697 15.06 29.75 4.77
N ARG A 698 14.20 29.81 3.76
CA ARG A 698 13.35 30.97 3.48
C ARG A 698 12.29 31.18 4.54
N GLU A 699 11.58 30.11 4.96
CA GLU A 699 10.50 30.20 5.96
C GLU A 699 11.02 30.56 7.34
N LEU A 700 12.18 30.05 7.75
CA LEU A 700 12.79 30.37 9.03
C LEU A 700 13.44 31.77 9.02
N GLY A 701 14.16 32.10 7.96
CA GLY A 701 14.99 33.28 7.91
C GLY A 701 16.04 33.32 9.04
N GLU A 702 16.86 34.40 9.09
CA GLU A 702 17.85 34.56 10.17
C GLU A 702 17.23 34.62 11.58
N PRO A 703 16.09 35.33 11.80
CA PRO A 703 15.49 35.40 13.13
C PRO A 703 14.96 34.04 13.62
N GLY A 704 14.34 33.25 12.73
CA GLY A 704 13.84 31.91 13.08
C GLY A 704 14.97 30.95 13.40
N MET A 705 16.06 30.98 12.64
CA MET A 705 17.25 30.19 12.89
C MET A 705 17.91 30.56 14.22
N ALA A 706 17.99 31.85 14.56
CA ALA A 706 18.52 32.30 15.84
C ALA A 706 17.68 31.80 17.04
N ARG A 707 16.35 31.83 16.91
CA ARG A 707 15.44 31.33 17.94
C ARG A 707 15.55 29.82 18.12
N LEU A 708 15.60 29.04 17.04
CA LEU A 708 15.82 27.59 17.10
C LEU A 708 17.16 27.26 17.78
N LYS A 709 18.23 28.00 17.43
CA LYS A 709 19.53 27.83 18.07
C LYS A 709 19.45 28.07 19.58
N GLN A 710 18.83 29.19 19.97
CA GLN A 710 18.66 29.53 21.41
C GLN A 710 17.84 28.45 22.14
N TRP A 711 16.79 27.92 21.52
CA TRP A 711 16.00 26.85 22.10
C TRP A 711 16.79 25.55 22.26
N VAL A 712 17.63 25.18 21.28
CA VAL A 712 18.52 24.02 21.38
C VAL A 712 19.57 24.21 22.49
N GLU A 713 20.18 25.41 22.60
CA GLU A 713 21.10 25.78 23.68
C GLU A 713 20.43 25.72 25.05
N GLY A 714 19.12 25.95 25.11
CA GLY A 714 18.27 25.79 26.30
C GLY A 714 17.86 24.35 26.62
N GLY A 715 18.26 23.36 25.82
CA GLY A 715 18.01 21.92 26.03
C GLY A 715 16.93 21.32 25.14
N GLY A 716 16.45 22.03 24.13
CA GLY A 716 15.61 21.47 23.06
C GLY A 716 16.41 20.58 22.10
N ALA A 717 15.75 19.67 21.41
CA ALA A 717 16.38 18.78 20.43
C ALA A 717 15.72 18.95 19.04
N ILE A 718 16.54 19.00 17.99
CA ILE A 718 16.08 18.98 16.60
C ILE A 718 16.51 17.67 15.96
N ILE A 719 15.58 17.01 15.29
CA ILE A 719 15.82 15.81 14.50
C ILE A 719 15.44 16.15 13.06
N GLY A 720 16.40 16.11 12.13
CA GLY A 720 16.17 16.21 10.69
C GLY A 720 16.29 14.83 10.05
N ILE A 721 15.42 14.55 9.10
CA ILE A 721 15.38 13.28 8.36
C ILE A 721 15.61 13.53 6.90
#